data_50fea719e39a1c43fffd1d2f1919b3ca
#
_entry.id   50fea719e39a1c43fffd1d2f1919b3ca
#
_cell.length_a   1.000
_cell.length_b   1.000
_cell.length_c   1.000
_cell.angle_alpha   90.00
_cell.angle_beta   90.00
_cell.angle_gamma   90.00
#
_symmetry.space_group_name_H-M   'P 1'
#
loop_
_entity.id
_entity.type
_entity.pdbx_description
1 polymer ?
#
loop_
_entity_poly.entity_id
_entity_poly.type
_entity_poly.pdbx_seq_one_letter_code
_entity_poly.pdbx_strand_id
1 'polypeptide(L)'
;MGVNFRSVLPLAIFILSLCALGVARAQIPDNPAPLVLQADAERTDIRSAVEVLEDPTGQLTLDDVRSPAYAGRFTAGQPSGSNTLPVHWVRFTLRHASAQPKTWWFSTGTQFPKALDLYTPDAQGNYQHQHASADLPFSTRPLPFKHFVFPVELQPRQPATVYLRLLGYSQFAVIQPVFWEPAALTAAAQHDRAQWLLYVGMAASIILYNLLLFAALRDANHLLYSAASSGIVWAVSCALGGFGFAFEMLWPDSPRFERAGWALSMAVSHLLSVTFFAQVLEMRHGMPDLHKWLLRGCALFTTGILAALGTTFGGDLPGARRFVLAAAAVVGVAMSFIVLFALVRAAKARSRAVVFIVIAWLPLIIASTPFTLGMLTQTPSDNRFLIWASIFEMLMMSLLLADKFNQEKRAKSIAQTALVDHLQKSEQELESKVAQRTDELAKEQTRTKELLHNILPVDIAQEISSTGSARPARHEAATILFTDFSGFTMAVATMPADRMVAELNEIFAAFDDITDACGVEKIKTIGDAYMAVAGLPKPCADHAQRCVRAGWLMLAYLEERNINAAFKWQLRIGIHSGPVVAGVVGKRKYAFDIWGDAVNIASRMESSGEVGRVNVSAYTYDLIRGEFQCEYRGKVGAKGKGEVDMYFVAGGVT
;
A
#
# COMPACT_ATOMS: atom_id res chain seq x y z
N MET A 1 10.76 -24.97 -2.76
CA MET A 1 11.33 -26.07 -1.96
C MET A 1 10.70 -26.01 -0.59
N GLY A 2 9.84 -27.01 -0.24
CA GLY A 2 9.16 -27.07 1.05
C GLY A 2 10.10 -27.71 2.06
N VAL A 3 10.71 -26.92 2.92
CA VAL A 3 11.44 -27.43 4.08
C VAL A 3 10.41 -28.03 5.05
N ASN A 4 10.49 -29.33 5.27
CA ASN A 4 9.58 -30.06 6.13
C ASN A 4 9.98 -29.79 7.60
N PHE A 5 9.28 -28.87 8.26
CA PHE A 5 9.59 -28.36 9.60
C PHE A 5 9.53 -29.44 10.69
N ARG A 6 8.96 -30.61 10.40
CA ARG A 6 8.95 -31.77 11.32
C ARG A 6 10.35 -32.36 11.55
N SER A 7 11.33 -32.05 10.66
CA SER A 7 12.71 -32.52 10.81
C SER A 7 13.63 -31.53 11.53
N VAL A 8 13.25 -30.25 11.66
CA VAL A 8 14.09 -29.21 12.29
C VAL A 8 13.88 -29.13 13.80
N LEU A 9 12.66 -29.34 14.28
CA LEU A 9 12.32 -29.31 15.71
C LEU A 9 13.04 -30.41 16.52
N PRO A 10 13.14 -31.67 16.04
CA PRO A 10 13.91 -32.70 16.73
C PRO A 10 15.41 -32.39 16.77
N LEU A 11 15.95 -31.74 15.73
CA LEU A 11 17.36 -31.35 15.69
C LEU A 11 17.67 -30.25 16.71
N ALA A 12 16.81 -29.27 16.87
CA ALA A 12 16.94 -28.22 17.89
C ALA A 12 16.84 -28.78 19.33
N ILE A 13 15.92 -29.73 19.56
CA ILE A 13 15.77 -30.43 20.84
C ILE A 13 16.98 -31.35 21.09
N PHE A 14 17.49 -32.03 20.06
CA PHE A 14 18.66 -32.90 20.16
C PHE A 14 19.92 -32.09 20.47
N ILE A 15 20.11 -30.91 19.88
CA ILE A 15 21.23 -29.99 20.20
C ILE A 15 21.13 -29.50 21.65
N LEU A 16 19.94 -29.14 22.12
CA LEU A 16 19.70 -28.75 23.52
C LEU A 16 19.93 -29.92 24.50
N SER A 17 19.63 -31.15 24.09
CA SER A 17 19.85 -32.36 24.89
C SER A 17 21.32 -32.77 24.95
N LEU A 18 22.09 -32.56 23.87
CA LEU A 18 23.55 -32.78 23.84
C LEU A 18 24.29 -31.81 24.77
N CYS A 19 23.78 -30.59 24.98
CA CYS A 19 24.32 -29.64 25.93
C CYS A 19 24.15 -30.05 27.40
N ALA A 20 23.28 -31.02 27.71
CA ALA A 20 23.03 -31.51 29.06
C ALA A 20 23.91 -32.70 29.48
N LEU A 21 24.69 -33.27 28.55
CA LEU A 21 25.52 -34.43 28.81
C LEU A 21 26.97 -34.05 29.15
N GLY A 22 27.23 -34.05 30.44
CA GLY A 22 28.53 -34.47 31.01
C GLY A 22 29.72 -33.55 30.90
N VAL A 23 29.86 -32.61 31.81
CA VAL A 23 31.16 -32.02 32.14
C VAL A 23 31.84 -32.89 33.20
N ALA A 24 32.78 -33.73 32.78
CA ALA A 24 33.68 -34.41 33.68
C ALA A 24 34.61 -33.36 34.34
N ARG A 25 34.49 -33.20 35.64
CA ARG A 25 35.40 -32.36 36.44
C ARG A 25 36.73 -33.09 36.53
N ALA A 26 37.80 -32.53 35.95
CA ALA A 26 39.16 -33.04 36.15
C ALA A 26 39.53 -32.83 37.63
N GLN A 27 39.89 -33.91 38.33
CA GLN A 27 40.42 -33.84 39.69
C GLN A 27 41.86 -33.24 39.61
N ILE A 28 42.06 -32.13 40.32
CA ILE A 28 43.36 -31.48 40.52
C ILE A 28 44.08 -32.16 41.70
N PRO A 29 45.39 -32.52 41.60
CA PRO A 29 46.12 -33.17 42.69
C PRO A 29 46.25 -32.25 43.92
N ASP A 30 46.17 -32.84 45.11
CA ASP A 30 46.40 -32.16 46.41
C ASP A 30 47.85 -31.80 46.64
N ASN A 31 48.45 -30.91 46.07
CA ASN A 31 49.79 -30.29 46.20
C ASN A 31 50.48 -30.24 44.84
N PRO A 32 50.24 -29.20 44.05
CA PRO A 32 50.85 -29.14 42.75
C PRO A 32 52.38 -28.88 42.85
N ALA A 33 53.15 -29.69 42.14
CA ALA A 33 54.58 -29.45 42.01
C ALA A 33 54.83 -28.09 41.35
N PRO A 34 55.97 -27.41 41.64
CA PRO A 34 56.29 -26.13 41.00
C PRO A 34 56.25 -26.26 39.46
N LEU A 35 55.44 -25.39 38.83
CA LEU A 35 55.30 -25.41 37.39
C LEU A 35 56.55 -24.87 36.72
N VAL A 36 57.10 -25.60 35.80
CA VAL A 36 58.31 -25.19 35.07
C VAL A 36 57.96 -24.45 33.79
N LEU A 37 58.30 -23.15 33.73
CA LEU A 37 58.26 -22.35 32.53
C LEU A 37 59.45 -22.70 31.63
N GLN A 38 59.17 -23.37 30.51
CA GLN A 38 60.22 -23.70 29.54
C GLN A 38 60.76 -22.44 28.87
N ALA A 39 62.05 -22.38 28.60
CA ALA A 39 62.68 -21.16 28.08
C ALA A 39 62.18 -20.74 26.70
N ASP A 40 61.70 -21.70 25.90
CA ASP A 40 61.20 -21.58 24.53
C ASP A 40 59.64 -21.55 24.45
N ALA A 41 58.97 -21.69 25.58
CA ALA A 41 57.53 -21.66 25.59
C ALA A 41 56.99 -20.24 25.30
N GLU A 42 56.18 -20.12 24.28
CA GLU A 42 55.46 -18.86 23.95
C GLU A 42 54.33 -18.56 24.95
N ARG A 43 53.69 -19.63 25.48
CA ARG A 43 52.52 -19.54 26.36
C ARG A 43 52.51 -20.74 27.33
N THR A 44 52.29 -20.47 28.59
CA THR A 44 52.12 -21.52 29.62
C THR A 44 50.89 -21.25 30.46
N ASP A 45 49.91 -22.16 30.38
CA ASP A 45 48.71 -22.14 31.18
C ASP A 45 49.05 -22.70 32.59
N ILE A 46 48.72 -21.96 33.62
CA ILE A 46 49.06 -22.32 35.02
C ILE A 46 47.86 -22.73 35.85
N ARG A 47 46.68 -22.93 35.23
CA ARG A 47 45.45 -23.28 35.99
C ARG A 47 45.59 -24.51 36.85
N SER A 48 46.38 -25.48 36.48
CA SER A 48 46.63 -26.71 37.22
C SER A 48 47.55 -26.51 38.44
N ALA A 49 48.28 -25.39 38.49
CA ALA A 49 49.22 -25.06 39.58
C ALA A 49 48.72 -23.97 40.54
N VAL A 50 47.47 -23.57 40.35
CA VAL A 50 46.85 -22.49 41.16
C VAL A 50 46.24 -23.06 42.44
N GLU A 51 46.55 -22.43 43.54
CA GLU A 51 45.94 -22.67 44.85
C GLU A 51 45.20 -21.40 45.31
N VAL A 52 44.07 -21.56 45.99
CA VAL A 52 43.18 -20.45 46.39
C VAL A 52 42.90 -20.50 47.87
N LEU A 53 42.92 -19.31 48.52
CA LEU A 53 42.46 -19.08 49.88
C LEU A 53 41.35 -18.02 49.83
N GLU A 54 40.18 -18.30 50.39
CA GLU A 54 39.13 -17.31 50.58
C GLU A 54 39.43 -16.45 51.82
N ASP A 55 39.33 -15.12 51.67
CA ASP A 55 39.37 -14.16 52.76
C ASP A 55 38.02 -13.49 52.93
N PRO A 56 37.12 -14.04 53.77
CA PRO A 56 35.79 -13.49 54.00
C PRO A 56 35.82 -12.09 54.64
N THR A 57 36.89 -11.75 55.33
CA THR A 57 37.06 -10.46 56.01
C THR A 57 37.59 -9.37 55.08
N GLY A 58 38.31 -9.77 54.05
CA GLY A 58 39.00 -8.89 53.13
C GLY A 58 40.19 -8.12 53.80
N GLN A 59 40.58 -8.54 54.95
CA GLN A 59 41.61 -7.82 55.77
C GLN A 59 42.97 -8.52 55.79
N LEU A 60 43.05 -9.76 55.27
CA LEU A 60 44.35 -10.45 55.27
C LEU A 60 45.36 -9.70 54.40
N THR A 61 46.53 -9.56 54.95
CA THR A 61 47.72 -8.98 54.32
C THR A 61 48.60 -10.07 53.69
N LEU A 62 49.62 -9.69 52.91
CA LEU A 62 50.54 -10.65 52.29
C LEU A 62 51.26 -11.45 53.40
N ASP A 63 51.65 -10.80 54.51
CA ASP A 63 52.37 -11.45 55.65
C ASP A 63 51.45 -12.46 56.36
N ASP A 64 50.17 -12.15 56.53
CA ASP A 64 49.22 -13.09 57.09
C ASP A 64 49.12 -14.37 56.24
N VAL A 65 48.88 -14.27 54.91
CA VAL A 65 48.70 -15.42 54.08
C VAL A 65 49.96 -16.24 53.83
N ARG A 66 51.11 -15.65 54.07
CA ARG A 66 52.45 -16.34 54.10
C ARG A 66 52.72 -17.04 55.40
N SER A 67 52.07 -16.65 56.51
CA SER A 67 52.27 -17.23 57.82
C SER A 67 51.92 -18.72 57.88
N PRO A 68 52.50 -19.50 58.77
CA PRO A 68 52.16 -20.91 58.96
C PRO A 68 50.67 -21.16 59.24
N ALA A 69 49.99 -20.15 59.84
CA ALA A 69 48.54 -20.23 60.14
C ALA A 69 47.64 -20.31 58.92
N TYR A 70 48.03 -19.70 57.82
CA TYR A 70 47.25 -19.63 56.56
C TYR A 70 47.88 -20.40 55.40
N ALA A 71 49.20 -20.61 55.42
CA ALA A 71 49.91 -21.28 54.33
C ALA A 71 49.35 -22.67 53.97
N GLY A 72 48.86 -23.39 55.02
CA GLY A 72 48.22 -24.70 54.84
C GLY A 72 46.70 -24.67 54.47
N ARG A 73 46.08 -23.49 54.37
CA ARG A 73 44.66 -23.34 54.05
C ARG A 73 44.39 -23.12 52.58
N PHE A 74 45.42 -22.96 51.77
CA PHE A 74 45.28 -22.88 50.34
C PHE A 74 44.82 -24.24 49.79
N THR A 75 43.81 -24.23 48.97
CA THR A 75 43.28 -25.42 48.28
C THR A 75 43.55 -25.34 46.81
N ALA A 76 43.90 -26.47 46.19
CA ALA A 76 44.10 -26.55 44.76
C ALA A 76 42.80 -26.25 44.03
N GLY A 77 42.83 -25.36 43.06
CA GLY A 77 41.66 -24.99 42.27
C GLY A 77 41.67 -23.54 41.83
N GLN A 78 40.56 -23.13 41.21
CA GLN A 78 40.34 -21.77 40.79
C GLN A 78 39.41 -21.05 41.78
N PRO A 79 39.52 -19.70 41.90
CA PRO A 79 38.60 -18.96 42.73
C PRO A 79 37.16 -19.25 42.27
N SER A 80 36.36 -19.84 43.14
CA SER A 80 34.95 -20.04 42.87
C SER A 80 34.21 -18.74 43.12
N GLY A 81 33.38 -18.29 42.19
CA GLY A 81 32.54 -17.12 42.36
C GLY A 81 31.59 -17.32 43.54
N SER A 82 31.97 -16.85 44.74
CA SER A 82 31.11 -16.87 45.90
C SER A 82 30.03 -15.80 45.82
N ASN A 83 28.92 -16.05 46.49
CA ASN A 83 27.77 -15.13 46.53
C ASN A 83 27.97 -13.85 47.35
N THR A 84 29.04 -13.78 48.08
CA THR A 84 29.54 -12.58 48.76
C THR A 84 30.74 -12.07 47.94
N LEU A 85 31.14 -10.82 48.09
CA LEU A 85 32.34 -10.26 47.45
C LEU A 85 33.59 -10.63 48.28
N PRO A 86 33.96 -11.92 48.44
CA PRO A 86 35.14 -12.26 49.22
C PRO A 86 36.37 -11.85 48.44
N VAL A 87 37.39 -11.48 49.21
CA VAL A 87 38.74 -11.39 48.69
C VAL A 87 39.25 -12.81 48.52
N HIS A 88 39.81 -13.08 47.35
CA HIS A 88 40.48 -14.34 47.10
C HIS A 88 41.98 -14.10 46.99
N TRP A 89 42.72 -14.88 47.72
CA TRP A 89 44.17 -14.96 47.54
C TRP A 89 44.49 -16.17 46.70
N VAL A 90 45.19 -15.92 45.59
CA VAL A 90 45.64 -16.96 44.65
C VAL A 90 47.16 -17.08 44.81
N ARG A 91 47.62 -18.31 44.96
CA ARG A 91 49.04 -18.64 45.08
C ARG A 91 49.45 -19.62 44.01
N PHE A 92 50.57 -19.42 43.40
CA PHE A 92 51.19 -20.39 42.52
C PHE A 92 52.73 -20.29 42.59
N THR A 93 53.41 -21.44 42.48
CA THR A 93 54.87 -21.49 42.52
C THR A 93 55.40 -21.88 41.14
N LEU A 94 56.29 -21.05 40.65
CA LEU A 94 56.88 -21.17 39.32
C LEU A 94 58.39 -21.40 39.39
N ARG A 95 58.92 -22.14 38.41
CA ARG A 95 60.35 -22.29 38.22
C ARG A 95 60.67 -21.98 36.78
N HIS A 96 61.67 -21.11 36.54
CA HIS A 96 62.13 -20.81 35.20
C HIS A 96 63.30 -21.68 34.79
N ALA A 97 63.20 -22.32 33.59
CA ALA A 97 64.24 -23.27 33.11
C ALA A 97 65.48 -22.59 32.50
N SER A 98 65.42 -21.29 32.18
CA SER A 98 66.55 -20.56 31.59
C SER A 98 67.72 -20.38 32.56
N ALA A 99 68.89 -20.17 32.00
CA ALA A 99 70.11 -19.85 32.71
C ALA A 99 70.27 -18.34 33.04
N GLN A 100 69.44 -17.49 32.44
CA GLN A 100 69.43 -16.03 32.66
C GLN A 100 68.07 -15.57 33.16
N PRO A 101 67.97 -14.45 33.91
CA PRO A 101 66.73 -13.84 34.28
C PRO A 101 65.90 -13.53 33.03
N LYS A 102 64.60 -13.81 33.09
CA LYS A 102 63.67 -13.55 31.97
C LYS A 102 62.39 -12.89 32.51
N THR A 103 61.99 -11.83 31.87
CA THR A 103 60.70 -11.22 32.13
C THR A 103 59.61 -11.95 31.34
N TRP A 104 58.65 -12.46 32.07
CA TRP A 104 57.42 -13.05 31.55
C TRP A 104 56.26 -12.10 31.79
N TRP A 105 55.27 -12.17 30.89
CA TRP A 105 54.05 -11.41 31.11
C TRP A 105 52.95 -12.31 31.64
N PHE A 106 52.54 -12.02 32.89
CA PHE A 106 51.47 -12.73 33.55
C PHE A 106 50.12 -12.09 33.18
N SER A 107 49.26 -12.82 32.44
CA SER A 107 47.91 -12.40 32.10
C SER A 107 46.90 -13.10 32.99
N THR A 108 45.96 -12.36 33.55
CA THR A 108 44.85 -12.89 34.32
C THR A 108 43.71 -13.42 33.44
N GLY A 109 43.70 -13.11 32.14
CA GLY A 109 42.65 -13.48 31.20
C GLY A 109 41.30 -12.83 31.46
N THR A 110 41.22 -11.93 32.44
CA THR A 110 40.00 -11.20 32.82
C THR A 110 40.22 -9.69 32.83
N GLN A 111 39.16 -8.93 32.63
CA GLN A 111 39.18 -7.47 32.61
C GLN A 111 38.25 -6.82 33.65
N PHE A 112 37.58 -7.61 34.49
CA PHE A 112 36.51 -7.10 35.36
C PHE A 112 36.73 -7.17 36.87
N PRO A 113 37.86 -7.61 37.41
CA PRO A 113 38.07 -7.54 38.86
C PRO A 113 38.12 -6.08 39.32
N LYS A 114 37.48 -5.78 40.45
CA LYS A 114 37.47 -4.45 41.05
C LYS A 114 38.88 -4.00 41.41
N ALA A 115 39.68 -4.90 41.98
CA ALA A 115 41.10 -4.67 42.24
C ALA A 115 41.88 -5.98 42.14
N LEU A 116 43.11 -5.83 41.67
CA LEU A 116 44.13 -6.87 41.54
C LEU A 116 45.42 -6.36 42.17
N ASP A 117 45.93 -7.09 43.16
CA ASP A 117 47.22 -6.82 43.75
C ASP A 117 48.12 -8.02 43.53
N LEU A 118 49.13 -7.88 42.66
CA LEU A 118 50.11 -8.91 42.37
C LEU A 118 51.35 -8.68 43.20
N TYR A 119 51.81 -9.74 43.89
CA TYR A 119 53.01 -9.76 44.70
C TYR A 119 54.00 -10.77 44.12
N THR A 120 55.15 -10.30 43.66
CA THR A 120 56.18 -11.11 43.01
C THR A 120 57.49 -10.97 43.79
N PRO A 121 58.22 -12.06 44.11
CA PRO A 121 59.51 -11.98 44.83
C PRO A 121 60.59 -11.42 43.88
N ASP A 122 61.41 -10.52 44.42
CA ASP A 122 62.66 -10.07 43.79
C ASP A 122 63.82 -11.06 44.01
N ALA A 123 65.02 -10.73 43.52
CA ALA A 123 66.18 -11.57 43.62
C ALA A 123 66.67 -11.73 45.11
N GLN A 124 66.24 -10.86 46.02
CA GLN A 124 66.55 -10.88 47.44
C GLN A 124 65.45 -11.57 48.26
N GLY A 125 64.34 -11.95 47.64
CA GLY A 125 63.18 -12.59 48.28
C GLY A 125 62.17 -11.60 48.86
N ASN A 126 62.34 -10.28 48.66
CA ASN A 126 61.32 -9.27 49.02
C ASN A 126 60.24 -9.26 47.98
N TYR A 127 59.02 -8.92 48.41
CA TYR A 127 57.89 -8.89 47.47
C TYR A 127 57.66 -7.49 46.90
N GLN A 128 57.71 -7.39 45.61
CA GLN A 128 57.25 -6.21 44.85
C GLN A 128 55.74 -6.27 44.65
N HIS A 129 55.06 -5.14 44.83
CA HIS A 129 53.62 -5.01 44.70
C HIS A 129 53.28 -4.23 43.43
N GLN A 130 52.39 -4.81 42.64
CA GLN A 130 51.80 -4.17 41.45
C GLN A 130 50.29 -4.16 41.62
N HIS A 131 49.66 -2.98 41.44
CA HIS A 131 48.21 -2.80 41.57
C HIS A 131 47.57 -2.54 40.20
N ALA A 132 46.37 -3.10 39.99
CA ALA A 132 45.54 -2.79 38.87
C ALA A 132 44.06 -2.86 39.26
N SER A 133 43.21 -2.06 38.60
CA SER A 133 41.78 -2.00 38.90
C SER A 133 40.97 -1.70 37.64
N ALA A 134 39.81 -2.32 37.54
CA ALA A 134 38.83 -1.98 36.53
C ALA A 134 38.13 -0.63 36.79
N ASP A 135 38.34 -0.03 37.96
CA ASP A 135 37.81 1.28 38.35
C ASP A 135 38.73 2.44 37.97
N LEU A 136 39.93 2.14 37.47
CA LEU A 136 40.94 3.11 37.06
C LEU A 136 40.96 3.26 35.51
N PRO A 137 41.42 4.42 34.99
CA PRO A 137 41.64 4.64 33.56
C PRO A 137 42.52 3.56 32.92
N PHE A 138 42.30 3.30 31.63
CA PHE A 138 43.07 2.28 30.91
C PHE A 138 44.59 2.54 30.93
N SER A 139 45.00 3.81 30.92
CA SER A 139 46.39 4.24 30.96
C SER A 139 47.12 3.85 32.25
N THR A 140 46.39 3.52 33.33
CA THR A 140 46.99 3.10 34.61
C THR A 140 47.33 1.61 34.67
N ARG A 141 46.99 0.84 33.66
CA ARG A 141 47.33 -0.59 33.60
C ARG A 141 48.83 -0.81 33.53
N PRO A 142 49.35 -1.82 34.22
CA PRO A 142 50.80 -2.10 34.20
C PRO A 142 51.34 -2.34 32.78
N LEU A 143 50.53 -2.99 31.91
CA LEU A 143 50.79 -3.11 30.50
C LEU A 143 49.48 -2.82 29.73
N PRO A 144 49.53 -2.15 28.54
CA PRO A 144 48.35 -1.67 27.82
C PRO A 144 47.68 -2.79 27.01
N PHE A 145 47.12 -3.77 27.70
CA PHE A 145 46.36 -4.86 27.11
C PHE A 145 44.89 -4.85 27.58
N LYS A 146 44.03 -5.44 26.77
CA LYS A 146 42.61 -5.60 27.11
C LYS A 146 42.35 -6.35 28.43
N HIS A 147 43.20 -7.33 28.75
CA HIS A 147 43.25 -7.99 30.07
C HIS A 147 44.27 -7.35 30.96
N PHE A 148 44.19 -7.60 32.27
CA PHE A 148 45.24 -7.18 33.20
C PHE A 148 46.45 -8.07 32.98
N VAL A 149 47.57 -7.45 32.57
CA VAL A 149 48.85 -8.09 32.29
C VAL A 149 49.91 -7.42 33.14
N PHE A 150 50.70 -8.23 33.82
CA PHE A 150 51.74 -7.78 34.73
C PHE A 150 53.10 -8.31 34.25
N PRO A 151 54.14 -7.47 34.19
CA PRO A 151 55.50 -7.95 33.98
C PRO A 151 56.01 -8.64 35.26
N VAL A 152 56.52 -9.85 35.10
CA VAL A 152 57.08 -10.68 36.19
C VAL A 152 58.48 -11.12 35.82
N GLU A 153 59.45 -10.65 36.55
CA GLU A 153 60.83 -11.08 36.38
C GLU A 153 61.09 -12.34 37.20
N LEU A 154 61.55 -13.42 36.54
CA LEU A 154 61.87 -14.67 37.22
C LEU A 154 63.39 -14.94 37.18
N GLN A 155 63.92 -15.28 38.37
CA GLN A 155 65.32 -15.62 38.51
C GLN A 155 65.63 -17.04 38.00
N PRO A 156 66.83 -17.32 37.44
CA PRO A 156 67.22 -18.60 36.93
C PRO A 156 67.11 -19.72 37.93
N ARG A 157 66.40 -20.80 37.59
CA ARG A 157 66.32 -22.07 38.34
C ARG A 157 65.80 -21.93 39.81
N GLN A 158 65.46 -20.73 40.28
CA GLN A 158 64.89 -20.53 41.61
C GLN A 158 63.37 -20.62 41.59
N PRO A 159 62.71 -21.33 42.51
CA PRO A 159 61.28 -21.31 42.62
C PRO A 159 60.82 -19.95 43.13
N ALA A 160 59.88 -19.35 42.43
CA ALA A 160 59.22 -18.09 42.75
C ALA A 160 57.75 -18.35 43.11
N THR A 161 57.37 -18.05 44.38
CA THR A 161 55.97 -18.12 44.76
C THR A 161 55.33 -16.74 44.58
N VAL A 162 54.33 -16.67 43.73
CA VAL A 162 53.59 -15.46 43.40
C VAL A 162 52.26 -15.49 44.11
N TYR A 163 51.87 -14.36 44.67
CA TYR A 163 50.55 -14.17 45.28
C TYR A 163 49.78 -13.12 44.51
N LEU A 164 48.47 -13.42 44.27
CA LEU A 164 47.54 -12.51 43.63
C LEU A 164 46.33 -12.33 44.56
N ARG A 165 46.09 -11.12 45.00
CA ARG A 165 44.89 -10.77 45.76
C ARG A 165 43.83 -10.22 44.80
N LEU A 166 42.68 -10.84 44.80
CA LEU A 166 41.55 -10.51 43.95
C LEU A 166 40.41 -9.94 44.76
N LEU A 167 40.01 -8.70 44.50
CA LEU A 167 38.86 -8.07 45.12
C LEU A 167 37.71 -7.91 44.11
N GLY A 168 36.52 -8.26 44.54
CA GLY A 168 35.31 -8.02 43.72
C GLY A 168 35.26 -8.87 42.46
N TYR A 169 35.59 -10.13 42.59
CA TYR A 169 35.53 -11.10 41.48
C TYR A 169 34.10 -11.32 41.04
N SER A 170 33.82 -11.07 39.78
CA SER A 170 32.50 -11.37 39.21
C SER A 170 32.34 -12.88 38.99
N GLN A 171 31.21 -13.45 39.43
CA GLN A 171 30.90 -14.88 39.19
C GLN A 171 30.92 -15.29 37.69
N PHE A 172 30.96 -14.32 36.78
CA PHE A 172 31.06 -14.54 35.34
C PHE A 172 32.49 -14.38 34.80
N ALA A 173 33.47 -14.00 35.62
CA ALA A 173 34.84 -13.80 35.19
C ALA A 173 35.70 -14.98 35.63
N VAL A 174 35.97 -15.90 34.75
CA VAL A 174 36.91 -16.99 34.96
C VAL A 174 38.32 -16.45 34.81
N ILE A 175 39.15 -16.60 35.85
CA ILE A 175 40.57 -16.29 35.71
C ILE A 175 41.21 -17.36 34.82
N GLN A 176 41.94 -16.87 33.83
CA GLN A 176 42.77 -17.69 32.97
C GLN A 176 44.24 -17.28 33.18
N PRO A 177 44.85 -17.71 34.26
CA PRO A 177 46.20 -17.31 34.60
C PRO A 177 47.20 -17.96 33.63
N VAL A 178 47.80 -17.14 32.79
CA VAL A 178 48.69 -17.57 31.72
C VAL A 178 49.98 -16.73 31.77
N PHE A 179 51.10 -17.38 31.71
CA PHE A 179 52.37 -16.74 31.43
C PHE A 179 52.68 -16.73 29.95
N TRP A 180 53.00 -15.57 29.46
CA TRP A 180 53.31 -15.34 28.07
C TRP A 180 54.75 -14.86 27.87
N GLU A 181 55.34 -15.28 26.77
CA GLU A 181 56.49 -14.60 26.22
C GLU A 181 56.02 -13.24 25.66
N PRO A 182 56.72 -12.10 25.94
CA PRO A 182 56.29 -10.78 25.53
C PRO A 182 55.94 -10.60 24.06
N ALA A 183 56.80 -11.15 23.16
CA ALA A 183 56.57 -11.08 21.73
C ALA A 183 55.32 -11.89 21.30
N ALA A 184 55.12 -13.06 21.92
CA ALA A 184 53.99 -13.93 21.62
C ALA A 184 52.62 -13.30 22.03
N LEU A 185 52.60 -12.68 23.25
CA LEU A 185 51.37 -11.96 23.67
C LEU A 185 51.09 -10.74 22.79
N THR A 186 52.12 -10.00 22.41
CA THR A 186 52.00 -8.85 21.52
C THR A 186 51.43 -9.26 20.16
N ALA A 187 51.96 -10.35 19.57
CA ALA A 187 51.45 -10.88 18.32
C ALA A 187 49.99 -11.38 18.41
N ALA A 188 49.66 -12.08 19.51
CA ALA A 188 48.28 -12.52 19.77
C ALA A 188 47.32 -11.34 19.94
N ALA A 189 47.74 -10.29 20.67
CA ALA A 189 46.92 -9.09 20.85
C ALA A 189 46.72 -8.32 19.52
N GLN A 190 47.75 -8.23 18.69
CA GLN A 190 47.63 -7.62 17.36
C GLN A 190 46.69 -8.42 16.45
N HIS A 191 46.74 -9.74 16.47
CA HIS A 191 45.82 -10.58 15.76
C HIS A 191 44.37 -10.40 16.20
N ASP A 192 44.11 -10.42 17.48
CA ASP A 192 42.78 -10.17 18.05
C ASP A 192 42.26 -8.77 17.67
N ARG A 193 43.13 -7.74 17.72
CA ARG A 193 42.78 -6.37 17.32
C ARG A 193 42.41 -6.31 15.82
N ALA A 194 43.18 -6.97 14.96
CA ALA A 194 42.90 -7.01 13.55
C ALA A 194 41.55 -7.70 13.24
N GLN A 195 41.24 -8.80 13.92
CA GLN A 195 39.93 -9.47 13.78
C GLN A 195 38.79 -8.57 14.24
N TRP A 196 38.93 -7.85 15.35
CA TRP A 196 37.92 -6.93 15.84
C TRP A 196 37.69 -5.76 14.86
N LEU A 197 38.76 -5.14 14.34
CA LEU A 197 38.67 -4.07 13.35
C LEU A 197 37.98 -4.55 12.06
N LEU A 198 38.30 -5.75 11.60
CA LEU A 198 37.65 -6.38 10.45
C LEU A 198 36.15 -6.57 10.69
N TYR A 199 35.79 -7.07 11.89
CA TYR A 199 34.39 -7.23 12.31
C TYR A 199 33.65 -5.89 12.29
N VAL A 200 34.19 -4.87 12.94
CA VAL A 200 33.58 -3.54 12.99
C VAL A 200 33.46 -2.93 11.60
N GLY A 201 34.48 -3.08 10.75
CA GLY A 201 34.45 -2.59 9.37
C GLY A 201 33.37 -3.25 8.53
N MET A 202 33.23 -4.58 8.61
CA MET A 202 32.19 -5.33 7.91
C MET A 202 30.79 -4.93 8.42
N ALA A 203 30.59 -4.88 9.73
CA ALA A 203 29.33 -4.47 10.33
C ALA A 203 28.97 -3.03 9.97
N ALA A 204 29.93 -2.09 10.04
CA ALA A 204 29.74 -0.71 9.62
C ALA A 204 29.32 -0.60 8.15
N SER A 205 29.91 -1.41 7.27
CA SER A 205 29.54 -1.45 5.85
C SER A 205 28.10 -1.91 5.65
N ILE A 206 27.64 -2.94 6.36
CA ILE A 206 26.26 -3.43 6.30
C ILE A 206 25.30 -2.38 6.87
N ILE A 207 25.63 -1.74 7.97
CA ILE A 207 24.84 -0.68 8.60
C ILE A 207 24.71 0.50 7.65
N LEU A 208 25.82 0.99 7.09
CA LEU A 208 25.83 2.11 6.15
C LEU A 208 25.01 1.79 4.89
N TYR A 209 25.16 0.60 4.32
CA TYR A 209 24.35 0.15 3.19
C TYR A 209 22.84 0.25 3.49
N ASN A 210 22.40 -0.24 4.65
CA ASN A 210 20.99 -0.17 5.04
C ASN A 210 20.53 1.27 5.36
N LEU A 211 21.38 2.13 5.89
CA LEU A 211 21.09 3.55 6.04
C LEU A 211 20.92 4.25 4.71
N LEU A 212 21.74 3.94 3.71
CA LEU A 212 21.58 4.46 2.36
C LEU A 212 20.28 3.96 1.70
N LEU A 213 19.93 2.69 1.93
CA LEU A 213 18.64 2.16 1.49
C LEU A 213 17.47 2.88 2.18
N PHE A 214 17.56 3.14 3.48
CA PHE A 214 16.57 3.95 4.18
C PHE A 214 16.41 5.34 3.57
N ALA A 215 17.53 6.02 3.28
CA ALA A 215 17.51 7.35 2.66
C ALA A 215 16.85 7.34 1.28
N ALA A 216 17.11 6.30 0.49
CA ALA A 216 16.58 6.13 -0.87
C ALA A 216 15.10 5.68 -0.89
N LEU A 217 14.75 4.72 -0.05
CA LEU A 217 13.44 4.04 -0.09
C LEU A 217 12.44 4.60 0.93
N ARG A 218 12.92 5.34 1.96
CA ARG A 218 12.13 5.84 3.08
C ARG A 218 11.41 4.73 3.88
N ASP A 219 11.91 3.49 3.82
CA ASP A 219 11.37 2.36 4.57
C ASP A 219 12.02 2.29 5.96
N ALA A 220 11.21 2.51 7.00
CA ALA A 220 11.64 2.51 8.39
C ALA A 220 12.25 1.17 8.85
N ASN A 221 11.99 0.06 8.17
CA ASN A 221 12.60 -1.24 8.48
C ASN A 221 14.12 -1.18 8.34
N HIS A 222 14.65 -0.50 7.33
CA HIS A 222 16.10 -0.34 7.14
C HIS A 222 16.75 0.51 8.23
N LEU A 223 16.07 1.57 8.70
CA LEU A 223 16.54 2.40 9.81
C LEU A 223 16.56 1.60 11.10
N LEU A 224 15.48 0.92 11.43
CA LEU A 224 15.35 0.11 12.64
C LEU A 224 16.35 -1.04 12.66
N TYR A 225 16.55 -1.69 11.53
CA TYR A 225 17.59 -2.72 11.38
C TYR A 225 18.99 -2.15 11.61
N SER A 226 19.32 -1.00 11.00
CA SER A 226 20.63 -0.35 11.19
C SER A 226 20.87 0.02 12.65
N ALA A 227 19.86 0.52 13.35
CA ALA A 227 19.94 0.83 14.77
C ALA A 227 20.12 -0.43 15.63
N ALA A 228 19.38 -1.52 15.33
CA ALA A 228 19.52 -2.80 16.03
C ALA A 228 20.92 -3.39 15.83
N SER A 229 21.42 -3.41 14.60
CA SER A 229 22.75 -3.89 14.26
C SER A 229 23.85 -3.06 14.95
N SER A 230 23.71 -1.74 15.02
CA SER A 230 24.64 -0.86 15.75
C SER A 230 24.67 -1.20 17.25
N GLY A 231 23.50 -1.47 17.84
CA GLY A 231 23.39 -1.94 19.22
C GLY A 231 24.10 -3.27 19.45
N ILE A 232 23.95 -4.23 18.52
CA ILE A 232 24.64 -5.53 18.58
C ILE A 232 26.16 -5.36 18.50
N VAL A 233 26.65 -4.54 17.55
CA VAL A 233 28.09 -4.24 17.43
C VAL A 233 28.63 -3.64 18.70
N TRP A 234 27.91 -2.71 19.31
CA TRP A 234 28.30 -2.10 20.60
C TRP A 234 28.30 -3.15 21.69
N ALA A 235 27.28 -3.99 21.82
CA ALA A 235 27.21 -5.05 22.81
C ALA A 235 28.37 -6.06 22.66
N VAL A 236 28.65 -6.47 21.43
CA VAL A 236 29.78 -7.38 21.11
C VAL A 236 31.12 -6.73 21.48
N SER A 237 31.29 -5.45 21.20
CA SER A 237 32.54 -4.71 21.49
C SER A 237 32.80 -4.51 22.99
N CYS A 238 31.73 -4.38 23.80
CA CYS A 238 31.85 -4.20 25.25
C CYS A 238 31.81 -5.53 26.02
N ALA A 239 30.97 -6.48 25.63
CA ALA A 239 30.53 -7.58 26.50
C ALA A 239 31.16 -8.92 26.22
N LEU A 240 31.44 -9.24 24.99
CA LEU A 240 31.83 -10.60 24.64
C LEU A 240 33.31 -10.83 24.81
N GLY A 241 33.63 -11.12 26.06
CA GLY A 241 34.73 -11.92 26.54
C GLY A 241 36.03 -11.90 25.74
N GLY A 242 36.65 -10.81 25.67
CA GLY A 242 37.92 -10.77 25.04
C GLY A 242 38.15 -9.58 24.14
N PHE A 243 37.11 -8.78 23.90
CA PHE A 243 37.36 -7.67 23.01
C PHE A 243 37.76 -6.39 23.73
N GLY A 244 37.33 -5.98 24.88
CA GLY A 244 37.83 -4.81 25.65
C GLY A 244 38.44 -3.64 24.86
N PHE A 245 38.51 -3.76 23.54
CA PHE A 245 39.06 -2.76 22.65
C PHE A 245 38.22 -1.49 22.60
N ALA A 246 36.93 -1.59 22.88
CA ALA A 246 36.08 -0.41 22.98
C ALA A 246 36.53 0.50 24.10
N PHE A 247 36.90 -0.06 25.29
CA PHE A 247 37.46 0.70 26.39
C PHE A 247 38.79 1.34 26.02
N GLU A 248 39.71 0.56 25.44
CA GLU A 248 41.02 1.04 25.02
C GLU A 248 40.94 2.18 24.00
N MET A 249 40.04 2.08 23.00
CA MET A 249 40.04 2.94 21.83
C MET A 249 39.01 4.09 21.90
N LEU A 250 37.87 3.90 22.56
CA LEU A 250 36.77 4.85 22.49
C LEU A 250 36.59 5.68 23.75
N TRP A 251 36.85 5.11 24.95
CA TRP A 251 36.67 5.80 26.24
C TRP A 251 37.67 5.39 27.33
N PRO A 252 39.00 5.43 27.04
CA PRO A 252 40.04 4.90 27.93
C PRO A 252 40.06 5.53 29.34
N ASP A 253 39.56 6.76 29.44
CA ASP A 253 39.54 7.51 30.70
C ASP A 253 38.22 7.38 31.50
N SER A 254 37.29 6.56 30.98
CA SER A 254 35.95 6.45 31.57
C SER A 254 35.60 5.00 31.96
N PRO A 255 36.23 4.45 33.01
CA PRO A 255 35.98 3.07 33.44
C PRO A 255 34.53 2.83 33.90
N ARG A 256 33.85 3.87 34.41
CA ARG A 256 32.42 3.79 34.74
C ARG A 256 31.56 3.58 33.52
N PHE A 257 31.89 4.21 32.39
CA PHE A 257 31.18 4.03 31.14
C PHE A 257 31.39 2.63 30.56
N GLU A 258 32.60 2.04 30.67
CA GLU A 258 32.85 0.65 30.26
C GLU A 258 31.94 -0.33 31.01
N ARG A 259 31.80 -0.19 32.33
CA ARG A 259 30.91 -1.03 33.14
C ARG A 259 29.42 -0.82 32.82
N ALA A 260 29.03 0.44 32.54
CA ALA A 260 27.68 0.78 32.14
C ALA A 260 27.39 0.37 30.69
N GLY A 261 28.37 0.53 29.81
CA GLY A 261 28.27 0.34 28.39
C GLY A 261 27.76 -1.05 27.99
N TRP A 262 28.23 -2.08 28.70
CA TRP A 262 27.75 -3.44 28.51
C TRP A 262 26.24 -3.59 28.78
N ALA A 263 25.79 -3.16 29.95
CA ALA A 263 24.38 -3.28 30.32
C ALA A 263 23.46 -2.41 29.41
N LEU A 264 23.91 -1.19 29.11
CA LEU A 264 23.18 -0.27 28.27
C LEU A 264 23.10 -0.78 26.84
N SER A 265 24.21 -1.28 26.29
CA SER A 265 24.22 -1.85 24.92
C SER A 265 23.32 -3.08 24.79
N MET A 266 23.28 -3.94 25.80
CA MET A 266 22.37 -5.10 25.84
C MET A 266 20.90 -4.66 25.87
N ALA A 267 20.55 -3.69 26.72
CA ALA A 267 19.19 -3.18 26.82
C ALA A 267 18.72 -2.55 25.51
N VAL A 268 19.54 -1.68 24.92
CA VAL A 268 19.23 -0.99 23.66
C VAL A 268 19.16 -1.98 22.49
N SER A 269 20.17 -2.84 22.36
CA SER A 269 20.21 -3.86 21.31
C SER A 269 19.00 -4.80 21.37
N HIS A 270 18.63 -5.25 22.56
CA HIS A 270 17.48 -6.13 22.74
C HIS A 270 16.16 -5.44 22.37
N LEU A 271 15.95 -4.20 22.83
CA LEU A 271 14.77 -3.41 22.51
C LEU A 271 14.62 -3.22 20.99
N LEU A 272 15.70 -2.81 20.34
CA LEU A 272 15.69 -2.54 18.90
C LEU A 272 15.51 -3.83 18.08
N SER A 273 16.18 -4.91 18.45
CA SER A 273 16.04 -6.20 17.77
C SER A 273 14.63 -6.78 17.89
N VAL A 274 14.05 -6.75 19.10
CA VAL A 274 12.67 -7.22 19.32
C VAL A 274 11.67 -6.40 18.50
N THR A 275 11.83 -5.08 18.47
CA THR A 275 10.98 -4.19 17.68
C THR A 275 11.12 -4.49 16.20
N PHE A 276 12.34 -4.69 15.71
CA PHE A 276 12.61 -5.06 14.32
C PHE A 276 11.92 -6.39 13.95
N PHE A 277 12.10 -7.44 14.74
CA PHE A 277 11.46 -8.74 14.48
C PHE A 277 9.93 -8.67 14.52
N ALA A 278 9.37 -7.94 15.49
CA ALA A 278 7.92 -7.74 15.57
C ALA A 278 7.35 -7.06 14.32
N GLN A 279 8.11 -6.13 13.76
CA GLN A 279 7.74 -5.41 12.54
C GLN A 279 7.91 -6.26 11.28
N VAL A 280 9.03 -6.97 11.14
CA VAL A 280 9.30 -7.84 9.98
C VAL A 280 8.31 -9.00 9.90
N LEU A 281 7.93 -9.58 11.04
CA LEU A 281 6.93 -10.66 11.13
C LEU A 281 5.49 -10.15 11.12
N GLU A 282 5.28 -8.83 10.99
CA GLU A 282 3.95 -8.18 10.96
C GLU A 282 3.06 -8.57 12.17
N MET A 283 3.71 -8.77 13.33
CA MET A 283 3.05 -9.31 14.52
C MET A 283 1.87 -8.44 15.00
N ARG A 284 1.92 -7.15 14.75
CA ARG A 284 0.86 -6.20 15.14
C ARG A 284 -0.49 -6.57 14.54
N HIS A 285 -0.52 -7.03 13.29
CA HIS A 285 -1.75 -7.38 12.55
C HIS A 285 -2.01 -8.88 12.58
N GLY A 286 -0.98 -9.69 12.42
CA GLY A 286 -1.13 -11.16 12.36
C GLY A 286 -1.24 -11.85 13.72
N MET A 287 -0.67 -11.25 14.78
CA MET A 287 -0.57 -11.86 16.11
C MET A 287 -0.62 -10.79 17.23
N PRO A 288 -1.69 -9.99 17.35
CA PRO A 288 -1.73 -8.79 18.19
C PRO A 288 -1.48 -9.07 19.68
N ASP A 289 -1.97 -10.15 20.22
CA ASP A 289 -1.77 -10.47 21.64
C ASP A 289 -0.33 -10.89 21.93
N LEU A 290 0.27 -11.68 21.04
CA LEU A 290 1.67 -12.09 21.15
C LEU A 290 2.59 -10.86 21.03
N HIS A 291 2.26 -9.91 20.15
CA HIS A 291 2.96 -8.63 20.03
C HIS A 291 2.93 -7.82 21.33
N LYS A 292 1.76 -7.71 21.98
CA LYS A 292 1.62 -7.02 23.26
C LYS A 292 2.45 -7.68 24.36
N TRP A 293 2.45 -9.01 24.44
CA TRP A 293 3.27 -9.74 25.41
C TRP A 293 4.75 -9.57 25.16
N LEU A 294 5.18 -9.58 23.90
CA LEU A 294 6.57 -9.36 23.53
C LEU A 294 7.04 -7.96 23.93
N LEU A 295 6.24 -6.92 23.67
CA LEU A 295 6.57 -5.54 24.07
C LEU A 295 6.61 -5.37 25.60
N ARG A 296 5.68 -5.98 26.35
CA ARG A 296 5.69 -5.97 27.81
C ARG A 296 6.93 -6.67 28.37
N GLY A 297 7.28 -7.82 27.82
CA GLY A 297 8.50 -8.53 28.19
C GLY A 297 9.75 -7.72 27.90
N CYS A 298 9.81 -7.06 26.74
CA CYS A 298 10.91 -6.17 26.38
C CYS A 298 11.05 -4.99 27.34
N ALA A 299 9.94 -4.36 27.70
CA ALA A 299 9.93 -3.26 28.69
C ALA A 299 10.43 -3.74 30.06
N LEU A 300 9.96 -4.88 30.54
CA LEU A 300 10.40 -5.47 31.79
C LEU A 300 11.89 -5.83 31.79
N PHE A 301 12.37 -6.44 30.69
CA PHE A 301 13.79 -6.77 30.52
C PHE A 301 14.65 -5.50 30.56
N THR A 302 14.30 -4.50 29.75
CA THR A 302 15.04 -3.22 29.70
C THR A 302 15.05 -2.51 31.05
N THR A 303 13.89 -2.44 31.71
CA THR A 303 13.77 -1.86 33.05
C THR A 303 14.64 -2.62 34.09
N GLY A 304 14.65 -3.95 34.02
CA GLY A 304 15.48 -4.80 34.86
C GLY A 304 16.98 -4.52 34.67
N ILE A 305 17.45 -4.44 33.42
CA ILE A 305 18.85 -4.11 33.12
C ILE A 305 19.21 -2.69 33.61
N LEU A 306 18.33 -1.70 33.38
CA LEU A 306 18.56 -0.32 33.85
C LEU A 306 18.54 -0.22 35.37
N ALA A 307 17.70 -1.00 36.06
CA ALA A 307 17.70 -1.06 37.52
C ALA A 307 18.99 -1.71 38.05
N ALA A 308 19.47 -2.80 37.41
CA ALA A 308 20.77 -3.40 37.76
C ALA A 308 21.92 -2.42 37.55
N LEU A 309 21.85 -1.58 36.52
CA LEU A 309 22.80 -0.51 36.27
C LEU A 309 22.76 0.54 37.38
N GLY A 310 21.55 0.96 37.78
CA GLY A 310 21.35 1.91 38.88
C GLY A 310 21.97 1.44 40.19
N THR A 311 21.87 0.16 40.54
CA THR A 311 22.53 -0.43 41.73
C THR A 311 24.04 -0.46 41.61
N THR A 312 24.60 -0.39 40.41
CA THR A 312 26.05 -0.33 40.19
C THR A 312 26.63 1.07 40.46
N PHE A 313 25.82 2.11 40.24
CA PHE A 313 26.24 3.51 40.46
C PHE A 313 25.84 4.07 41.83
N GLY A 314 24.76 3.57 42.44
CA GLY A 314 24.15 4.10 43.64
C GLY A 314 24.64 3.50 44.96
N GLY A 315 25.56 2.55 44.91
CA GLY A 315 26.11 1.83 46.08
C GLY A 315 25.99 0.30 45.92
N ASP A 316 26.96 -0.41 46.43
CA ASP A 316 27.04 -1.88 46.32
C ASP A 316 25.90 -2.55 47.13
N LEU A 317 24.83 -2.88 46.48
CA LEU A 317 23.78 -3.79 46.94
C LEU A 317 23.84 -5.11 46.11
N PRO A 318 24.81 -5.99 46.40
CA PRO A 318 25.09 -7.17 45.58
C PRO A 318 23.89 -8.10 45.43
N GLY A 319 23.11 -8.26 46.50
CA GLY A 319 21.91 -9.08 46.49
C GLY A 319 20.80 -8.57 45.58
N ALA A 320 20.53 -7.25 45.63
CA ALA A 320 19.53 -6.62 44.81
C ALA A 320 19.90 -6.71 43.30
N ARG A 321 21.18 -6.45 42.96
CA ARG A 321 21.69 -6.56 41.61
C ARG A 321 21.51 -7.98 41.03
N ARG A 322 21.83 -9.01 41.81
CA ARG A 322 21.66 -10.42 41.38
C ARG A 322 20.21 -10.77 41.14
N PHE A 323 19.35 -10.39 42.08
CA PHE A 323 17.91 -10.62 41.91
C PHE A 323 17.36 -10.00 40.63
N VAL A 324 17.74 -8.74 40.39
CA VAL A 324 17.30 -8.02 39.15
C VAL A 324 17.86 -8.66 37.90
N LEU A 325 19.13 -9.08 37.87
CA LEU A 325 19.73 -9.76 36.72
C LEU A 325 19.12 -11.15 36.50
N ALA A 326 18.85 -11.90 37.56
CA ALA A 326 18.17 -13.20 37.45
C ALA A 326 16.73 -13.04 36.93
N ALA A 327 16.00 -12.05 37.45
CA ALA A 327 14.65 -11.73 36.96
C ALA A 327 14.68 -11.32 35.46
N ALA A 328 15.63 -10.47 35.07
CA ALA A 328 15.83 -10.08 33.68
C ALA A 328 16.16 -11.29 32.77
N ALA A 329 17.01 -12.23 33.27
CA ALA A 329 17.31 -13.44 32.52
C ALA A 329 16.06 -14.34 32.31
N VAL A 330 15.22 -14.50 33.33
CA VAL A 330 13.95 -15.24 33.23
C VAL A 330 13.03 -14.59 32.20
N VAL A 331 12.90 -13.27 32.23
CA VAL A 331 12.12 -12.53 31.23
C VAL A 331 12.71 -12.71 29.82
N GLY A 332 14.03 -12.65 29.67
CA GLY A 332 14.71 -12.88 28.38
C GLY A 332 14.44 -14.28 27.82
N VAL A 333 14.46 -15.31 28.67
CA VAL A 333 14.10 -16.69 28.29
C VAL A 333 12.64 -16.76 27.85
N ALA A 334 11.72 -16.18 28.64
CA ALA A 334 10.29 -16.16 28.27
C ALA A 334 10.06 -15.46 26.94
N MET A 335 10.73 -14.36 26.68
CA MET A 335 10.67 -13.65 25.39
C MET A 335 11.19 -14.52 24.24
N SER A 336 12.26 -15.29 24.45
CA SER A 336 12.79 -16.21 23.45
C SER A 336 11.73 -17.28 23.05
N PHE A 337 10.96 -17.79 24.02
CA PHE A 337 9.83 -18.68 23.73
C PHE A 337 8.70 -17.99 22.96
N ILE A 338 8.41 -16.71 23.27
CA ILE A 338 7.41 -15.93 22.52
C ILE A 338 7.85 -15.77 21.06
N VAL A 339 9.12 -15.43 20.82
CA VAL A 339 9.69 -15.31 19.47
C VAL A 339 9.65 -16.64 18.74
N LEU A 340 10.07 -17.74 19.40
CA LEU A 340 10.01 -19.07 18.81
C LEU A 340 8.58 -19.48 18.43
N PHE A 341 7.61 -19.21 19.30
CA PHE A 341 6.20 -19.47 18.99
C PHE A 341 5.70 -18.64 17.82
N ALA A 342 6.08 -17.36 17.75
CA ALA A 342 5.77 -16.49 16.61
C ALA A 342 6.37 -17.02 15.31
N LEU A 343 7.62 -17.49 15.33
CA LEU A 343 8.29 -18.11 14.19
C LEU A 343 7.55 -19.38 13.73
N VAL A 344 7.17 -20.27 14.65
CA VAL A 344 6.41 -21.49 14.32
C VAL A 344 5.07 -21.15 13.68
N ARG A 345 4.38 -20.14 14.20
CA ARG A 345 3.09 -19.67 13.65
C ARG A 345 3.25 -19.05 12.27
N ALA A 346 4.26 -18.19 12.07
CA ALA A 346 4.58 -17.58 10.78
C ALA A 346 5.06 -18.63 9.76
N ALA A 347 5.77 -19.68 10.19
CA ALA A 347 6.14 -20.81 9.36
C ALA A 347 4.92 -21.58 8.83
N LYS A 348 3.90 -21.78 9.66
CA LYS A 348 2.63 -22.38 9.22
C LYS A 348 1.91 -21.54 8.16
N ALA A 349 2.04 -20.22 8.22
CA ALA A 349 1.55 -19.29 7.21
C ALA A 349 2.44 -19.20 5.94
N ARG A 350 3.50 -20.05 5.83
CA ARG A 350 4.46 -20.10 4.72
C ARG A 350 5.20 -18.77 4.46
N SER A 351 5.42 -17.98 5.50
CA SER A 351 6.20 -16.74 5.38
C SER A 351 7.65 -17.02 5.02
N ARG A 352 8.14 -16.42 3.94
CA ARG A 352 9.55 -16.51 3.52
C ARG A 352 10.50 -15.90 4.56
N ALA A 353 10.06 -14.87 5.28
CA ALA A 353 10.84 -14.22 6.32
C ALA A 353 11.34 -15.21 7.37
N VAL A 354 10.53 -16.23 7.72
CA VAL A 354 10.92 -17.27 8.68
C VAL A 354 12.14 -18.06 8.21
N VAL A 355 12.25 -18.34 6.93
CA VAL A 355 13.39 -19.09 6.37
C VAL A 355 14.68 -18.29 6.56
N PHE A 356 14.66 -17.00 6.24
CA PHE A 356 15.82 -16.12 6.45
C PHE A 356 16.22 -16.02 7.92
N ILE A 357 15.24 -15.83 8.81
CA ILE A 357 15.48 -15.73 10.26
C ILE A 357 16.08 -17.02 10.81
N VAL A 358 15.55 -18.19 10.44
CA VAL A 358 16.07 -19.49 10.91
C VAL A 358 17.49 -19.71 10.41
N ILE A 359 17.76 -19.43 9.14
CA ILE A 359 19.11 -19.54 8.57
C ILE A 359 20.08 -18.59 9.26
N ALA A 360 19.66 -17.36 9.56
CA ALA A 360 20.48 -16.36 10.22
C ALA A 360 20.81 -16.73 11.67
N TRP A 361 19.84 -17.23 12.42
CA TRP A 361 19.98 -17.48 13.85
C TRP A 361 20.61 -18.83 14.17
N LEU A 362 20.55 -19.82 13.29
CA LEU A 362 21.12 -21.13 13.55
C LEU A 362 22.63 -21.07 13.82
N PRO A 363 23.48 -20.40 13.03
CA PRO A 363 24.89 -20.22 13.36
C PRO A 363 25.10 -19.45 14.67
N LEU A 364 24.27 -18.44 14.94
CA LEU A 364 24.36 -17.63 16.16
C LEU A 364 24.05 -18.45 17.42
N ILE A 365 23.02 -19.31 17.37
CA ILE A 365 22.68 -20.23 18.47
C ILE A 365 23.80 -21.24 18.69
N ILE A 366 24.32 -21.83 17.63
CA ILE A 366 25.43 -22.79 17.70
C ILE A 366 26.67 -22.11 18.32
N ALA A 367 27.00 -20.90 17.85
CA ALA A 367 28.16 -20.16 18.36
C ALA A 367 27.99 -19.65 19.78
N SER A 368 26.78 -19.32 20.24
CA SER A 368 26.50 -18.86 21.60
C SER A 368 26.44 -19.99 22.62
N THR A 369 26.26 -21.23 22.21
CA THR A 369 26.15 -22.40 23.10
C THR A 369 27.44 -22.64 23.93
N PRO A 370 28.66 -22.66 23.36
CA PRO A 370 29.88 -22.79 24.13
C PRO A 370 30.11 -21.63 25.12
N PHE A 371 29.73 -20.40 24.73
CA PHE A 371 29.78 -19.24 25.59
C PHE A 371 28.86 -19.40 26.79
N THR A 372 27.59 -19.74 26.57
CA THR A 372 26.60 -19.95 27.63
C THR A 372 27.02 -21.10 28.56
N LEU A 373 27.50 -22.20 27.97
CA LEU A 373 27.99 -23.33 28.75
C LEU A 373 29.24 -22.98 29.56
N GLY A 374 30.18 -22.24 28.98
CA GLY A 374 31.34 -21.73 29.65
C GLY A 374 31.00 -20.82 30.85
N MET A 375 30.00 -19.97 30.70
CA MET A 375 29.48 -19.16 31.81
C MET A 375 28.87 -20.02 32.93
N LEU A 376 28.15 -21.06 32.59
CA LEU A 376 27.52 -21.96 33.58
C LEU A 376 28.53 -22.87 34.28
N THR A 377 29.51 -23.36 33.54
CA THR A 377 30.51 -24.31 34.02
C THR A 377 31.81 -23.64 34.49
N GLN A 378 31.89 -22.33 34.38
CA GLN A 378 33.10 -21.54 34.64
C GLN A 378 34.32 -22.01 33.83
N THR A 379 34.09 -22.55 32.65
CA THR A 379 35.16 -22.96 31.72
C THR A 379 35.40 -21.89 30.65
N PRO A 380 36.66 -21.68 30.26
CA PRO A 380 36.97 -20.74 29.17
C PRO A 380 36.33 -21.19 27.86
N SER A 381 35.65 -20.28 27.16
CA SER A 381 35.10 -20.53 25.84
C SER A 381 35.73 -19.60 24.80
N ASP A 382 35.96 -20.13 23.62
CA ASP A 382 36.39 -19.31 22.48
C ASP A 382 35.16 -18.64 21.82
N ASN A 383 35.09 -17.32 21.95
CA ASN A 383 33.94 -16.55 21.48
C ASN A 383 34.10 -16.00 20.05
N ARG A 384 35.20 -16.35 19.35
CA ARG A 384 35.48 -15.81 18.01
C ARG A 384 34.42 -16.23 16.99
N PHE A 385 33.88 -17.44 17.11
CA PHE A 385 32.79 -17.90 16.26
C PHE A 385 31.51 -17.06 16.38
N LEU A 386 31.25 -16.50 17.56
CA LEU A 386 30.07 -15.66 17.81
C LEU A 386 30.11 -14.36 16.97
N ILE A 387 31.30 -13.82 16.75
CA ILE A 387 31.51 -12.62 15.93
C ILE A 387 31.14 -12.88 14.48
N TRP A 388 31.68 -13.96 13.92
CA TRP A 388 31.41 -14.32 12.53
C TRP A 388 29.95 -14.74 12.33
N ALA A 389 29.35 -15.40 13.31
CA ALA A 389 27.93 -15.72 13.32
C ALA A 389 27.06 -14.46 13.34
N SER A 390 27.47 -13.41 14.09
CA SER A 390 26.71 -12.14 14.10
C SER A 390 26.83 -11.36 12.79
N ILE A 391 27.97 -11.40 12.10
CA ILE A 391 28.10 -10.83 10.74
C ILE A 391 27.21 -11.58 9.75
N PHE A 392 27.22 -12.92 9.83
CA PHE A 392 26.35 -13.74 8.98
C PHE A 392 24.86 -13.44 9.23
N GLU A 393 24.45 -13.29 10.50
CA GLU A 393 23.10 -12.87 10.86
C GLU A 393 22.76 -11.51 10.27
N MET A 394 23.64 -10.53 10.43
CA MET A 394 23.45 -9.19 9.86
C MET A 394 23.28 -9.22 8.34
N LEU A 395 24.09 -10.02 7.64
CA LEU A 395 23.98 -10.17 6.19
C LEU A 395 22.65 -10.79 5.79
N MET A 396 22.25 -11.87 6.45
CA MET A 396 21.00 -12.57 6.17
C MET A 396 19.76 -11.70 6.45
N MET A 397 19.80 -10.87 7.51
CA MET A 397 18.73 -9.92 7.81
C MET A 397 18.65 -8.80 6.77
N SER A 398 19.79 -8.31 6.28
CA SER A 398 19.83 -7.35 5.17
C SER A 398 19.22 -7.94 3.89
N LEU A 399 19.52 -9.22 3.58
CA LEU A 399 18.91 -9.93 2.46
C LEU A 399 17.41 -10.15 2.64
N LEU A 400 16.96 -10.43 3.86
CA LEU A 400 15.54 -10.51 4.18
C LEU A 400 14.80 -9.21 3.87
N LEU A 401 15.37 -8.07 4.26
CA LEU A 401 14.79 -6.76 3.95
C LEU A 401 14.73 -6.51 2.44
N ALA A 402 15.77 -6.89 1.71
CA ALA A 402 15.78 -6.80 0.24
C ALA A 402 14.72 -7.71 -0.41
N ASP A 403 14.53 -8.93 0.08
CA ASP A 403 13.47 -9.83 -0.40
C ASP A 403 12.08 -9.26 -0.11
N LYS A 404 11.85 -8.75 1.10
CA LYS A 404 10.58 -8.10 1.49
C LYS A 404 10.28 -6.90 0.57
N PHE A 405 11.25 -6.04 0.35
CA PHE A 405 11.12 -4.90 -0.57
C PHE A 405 10.76 -5.34 -2.00
N ASN A 406 11.44 -6.37 -2.51
CA ASN A 406 11.14 -6.92 -3.84
C ASN A 406 9.72 -7.50 -3.94
N GLN A 407 9.25 -8.18 -2.88
CA GLN A 407 7.88 -8.69 -2.82
C GLN A 407 6.85 -7.55 -2.84
N GLU A 408 7.04 -6.51 -2.04
CA GLU A 408 6.17 -5.33 -2.03
C GLU A 408 6.15 -4.61 -3.37
N LYS A 409 7.32 -4.44 -3.99
CA LYS A 409 7.43 -3.84 -5.33
C LYS A 409 6.67 -4.65 -6.38
N ARG A 410 6.81 -5.97 -6.36
CA ARG A 410 6.07 -6.88 -7.28
C ARG A 410 4.57 -6.80 -7.04
N ALA A 411 4.12 -6.81 -5.77
CA ALA A 411 2.71 -6.70 -5.44
C ALA A 411 2.11 -5.37 -5.93
N LYS A 412 2.82 -4.26 -5.73
CA LYS A 412 2.42 -2.95 -6.25
C LYS A 412 2.33 -2.93 -7.78
N SER A 413 3.31 -3.50 -8.46
CA SER A 413 3.31 -3.57 -9.93
C SER A 413 2.11 -4.38 -10.45
N ILE A 414 1.83 -5.53 -9.86
CA ILE A 414 0.67 -6.36 -10.23
C ILE A 414 -0.65 -5.59 -10.00
N ALA A 415 -0.78 -4.92 -8.85
CA ALA A 415 -1.96 -4.12 -8.53
C ALA A 415 -2.14 -2.94 -9.51
N GLN A 416 -1.04 -2.28 -9.88
CA GLN A 416 -1.08 -1.20 -10.88
C GLN A 416 -1.51 -1.70 -12.26
N THR A 417 -0.96 -2.83 -12.73
CA THR A 417 -1.36 -3.44 -14.00
C THR A 417 -2.85 -3.82 -13.99
N ALA A 418 -3.31 -4.45 -12.91
CA ALA A 418 -4.74 -4.81 -12.78
C ALA A 418 -5.65 -3.57 -12.76
N LEU A 419 -5.21 -2.46 -12.15
CA LEU A 419 -5.95 -1.21 -12.15
C LEU A 419 -6.02 -0.60 -13.56
N VAL A 420 -4.91 -0.59 -14.30
CA VAL A 420 -4.86 -0.09 -15.69
C VAL A 420 -5.79 -0.92 -16.58
N ASP A 421 -5.75 -2.25 -16.49
CA ASP A 421 -6.63 -3.13 -17.24
C ASP A 421 -8.12 -2.89 -16.91
N HIS A 422 -8.43 -2.66 -15.63
CA HIS A 422 -9.78 -2.33 -15.19
C HIS A 422 -10.26 -0.98 -15.77
N LEU A 423 -9.38 0.04 -15.73
CA LEU A 423 -9.71 1.35 -16.28
C LEU A 423 -9.94 1.30 -17.79
N GLN A 424 -9.10 0.58 -18.54
CA GLN A 424 -9.27 0.41 -20.00
C GLN A 424 -10.59 -0.29 -20.34
N LYS A 425 -10.96 -1.34 -19.63
CA LYS A 425 -12.25 -2.01 -19.82
C LYS A 425 -13.42 -1.08 -19.51
N SER A 426 -13.35 -0.33 -18.43
CA SER A 426 -14.39 0.64 -18.05
C SER A 426 -14.53 1.76 -19.07
N GLU A 427 -13.41 2.23 -19.64
CA GLU A 427 -13.40 3.23 -20.71
C GLU A 427 -14.07 2.69 -21.97
N GLN A 428 -13.73 1.48 -22.43
CA GLN A 428 -14.38 0.83 -23.59
C GLN A 428 -15.88 0.62 -23.39
N GLU A 429 -16.30 0.19 -22.19
CA GLU A 429 -17.72 0.06 -21.86
C GLU A 429 -18.44 1.42 -21.90
N LEU A 430 -17.80 2.47 -21.39
CA LEU A 430 -18.37 3.81 -21.41
C LEU A 430 -18.48 4.36 -22.84
N GLU A 431 -17.45 4.20 -23.67
CA GLU A 431 -17.46 4.59 -25.08
C GLU A 431 -18.59 3.88 -25.84
N SER A 432 -18.75 2.56 -25.62
CA SER A 432 -19.83 1.79 -26.22
C SER A 432 -21.21 2.30 -25.81
N LYS A 433 -21.41 2.60 -24.52
CA LYS A 433 -22.67 3.18 -24.00
C LYS A 433 -22.94 4.58 -24.57
N VAL A 434 -21.90 5.41 -24.68
CA VAL A 434 -22.01 6.74 -25.27
C VAL A 434 -22.41 6.64 -26.73
N ALA A 435 -21.77 5.76 -27.52
CA ALA A 435 -22.10 5.53 -28.91
C ALA A 435 -23.56 5.05 -29.07
N GLN A 436 -24.00 4.08 -28.27
CA GLN A 436 -25.36 3.60 -28.26
C GLN A 436 -26.37 4.71 -27.93
N ARG A 437 -26.14 5.47 -26.90
CA ARG A 437 -27.03 6.58 -26.50
C ARG A 437 -27.09 7.68 -27.53
N THR A 438 -25.98 7.97 -28.19
CA THR A 438 -25.94 8.96 -29.26
C THR A 438 -26.79 8.52 -30.48
N ASP A 439 -26.72 7.23 -30.86
CA ASP A 439 -27.54 6.67 -31.93
C ASP A 439 -29.05 6.67 -31.58
N GLU A 440 -29.41 6.25 -30.35
CA GLU A 440 -30.77 6.33 -29.83
C GLU A 440 -31.32 7.76 -29.89
N LEU A 441 -30.56 8.76 -29.42
CA LEU A 441 -30.95 10.16 -29.46
C LEU A 441 -31.15 10.68 -30.91
N ALA A 442 -30.26 10.31 -31.81
CA ALA A 442 -30.38 10.71 -33.21
C ALA A 442 -31.68 10.15 -33.85
N LYS A 443 -32.01 8.89 -33.59
CA LYS A 443 -33.26 8.26 -34.06
C LYS A 443 -34.49 8.94 -33.47
N GLU A 444 -34.47 9.26 -32.17
CA GLU A 444 -35.61 9.92 -31.53
C GLU A 444 -35.80 11.36 -32.03
N GLN A 445 -34.71 12.09 -32.28
CA GLN A 445 -34.79 13.42 -32.91
C GLN A 445 -35.37 13.37 -34.31
N THR A 446 -34.98 12.40 -35.15
CA THR A 446 -35.52 12.23 -36.50
C THR A 446 -37.01 11.96 -36.44
N ARG A 447 -37.43 11.00 -35.61
CA ARG A 447 -38.85 10.67 -35.42
C ARG A 447 -39.69 11.85 -34.95
N THR A 448 -39.12 12.65 -34.03
CA THR A 448 -39.83 13.86 -33.55
C THR A 448 -40.01 14.90 -34.64
N LYS A 449 -39.01 15.09 -35.50
CA LYS A 449 -39.13 15.99 -36.68
C LYS A 449 -40.18 15.51 -37.67
N GLU A 450 -40.21 14.22 -37.99
CA GLU A 450 -41.22 13.64 -38.90
C GLU A 450 -42.65 13.85 -38.37
N LEU A 451 -42.86 13.58 -37.08
CA LEU A 451 -44.17 13.81 -36.45
C LEU A 451 -44.59 15.27 -36.49
N LEU A 452 -43.69 16.20 -36.37
CA LEU A 452 -43.99 17.64 -36.43
C LEU A 452 -44.35 18.06 -37.88
N HIS A 453 -43.69 17.53 -38.88
CA HIS A 453 -43.96 17.81 -40.30
C HIS A 453 -45.32 17.24 -40.75
N ASN A 454 -45.83 16.18 -40.11
CA ASN A 454 -47.15 15.64 -40.43
C ASN A 454 -48.32 16.51 -39.89
N ILE A 455 -48.03 17.47 -39.02
CA ILE A 455 -49.05 18.33 -38.39
C ILE A 455 -49.02 19.75 -38.96
N LEU A 456 -47.87 20.23 -39.41
CA LEU A 456 -47.65 21.60 -39.86
C LEU A 456 -46.90 21.60 -41.21
N PRO A 457 -47.17 22.60 -42.09
CA PRO A 457 -46.34 22.79 -43.27
C PRO A 457 -44.86 22.89 -42.90
N VAL A 458 -43.97 22.29 -43.73
CA VAL A 458 -42.53 22.12 -43.39
C VAL A 458 -41.85 23.42 -43.01
N ASP A 459 -42.10 24.50 -43.72
CA ASP A 459 -41.51 25.80 -43.44
C ASP A 459 -41.97 26.36 -42.08
N ILE A 460 -43.22 26.17 -41.73
CA ILE A 460 -43.83 26.59 -40.47
C ILE A 460 -43.30 25.74 -39.31
N ALA A 461 -43.15 24.42 -39.50
CA ALA A 461 -42.57 23.51 -38.52
C ALA A 461 -41.10 23.86 -38.21
N GLN A 462 -40.32 24.25 -39.25
CA GLN A 462 -38.93 24.71 -39.07
C GLN A 462 -38.86 26.04 -38.33
N GLU A 463 -39.74 26.98 -38.63
CA GLU A 463 -39.82 28.26 -37.93
C GLU A 463 -40.13 28.03 -36.43
N ILE A 464 -41.13 27.23 -36.09
CA ILE A 464 -41.46 26.90 -34.72
C ILE A 464 -40.31 26.18 -34.01
N SER A 465 -39.63 25.24 -34.70
CA SER A 465 -38.51 24.50 -34.11
C SER A 465 -37.31 25.41 -33.80
N SER A 466 -37.10 26.45 -34.61
CA SER A 466 -35.95 27.36 -34.47
C SER A 466 -36.22 28.55 -33.57
N THR A 467 -37.46 29.09 -33.57
CA THR A 467 -37.79 30.35 -32.88
C THR A 467 -38.81 30.17 -31.73
N GLY A 468 -39.41 28.97 -31.61
CA GLY A 468 -40.48 28.68 -30.63
C GLY A 468 -41.88 29.17 -31.04
N SER A 469 -42.03 29.89 -32.14
CA SER A 469 -43.32 30.42 -32.64
C SER A 469 -43.27 30.66 -34.15
N ALA A 470 -44.46 30.60 -34.80
CA ALA A 470 -44.60 31.01 -36.18
C ALA A 470 -45.27 32.40 -36.27
N ARG A 471 -44.74 33.26 -37.11
CA ARG A 471 -45.32 34.62 -37.28
C ARG A 471 -46.48 34.57 -38.29
N PRO A 472 -47.61 35.21 -37.99
CA PRO A 472 -48.70 35.36 -38.96
C PRO A 472 -48.18 36.10 -40.21
N ALA A 473 -48.52 35.59 -41.40
CA ALA A 473 -48.13 36.20 -42.66
C ALA A 473 -49.38 36.58 -43.49
N ARG A 474 -49.33 37.73 -44.11
CA ARG A 474 -50.37 38.15 -45.05
C ARG A 474 -49.93 37.76 -46.47
N HIS A 475 -50.83 37.12 -47.18
CA HIS A 475 -50.67 36.71 -48.56
C HIS A 475 -51.70 37.48 -49.41
N GLU A 476 -51.21 38.27 -50.31
CA GLU A 476 -52.08 39.13 -51.14
C GLU A 476 -52.77 38.36 -52.29
N ALA A 477 -52.17 37.24 -52.69
CA ALA A 477 -52.64 36.38 -53.77
C ALA A 477 -52.68 34.93 -53.30
N ALA A 478 -53.85 34.43 -52.94
CA ALA A 478 -54.08 33.04 -52.60
C ALA A 478 -55.42 32.60 -53.20
N THR A 479 -55.59 31.31 -53.46
CA THR A 479 -56.84 30.74 -53.87
C THR A 479 -57.27 29.64 -52.93
N ILE A 480 -58.50 29.79 -52.43
CA ILE A 480 -59.09 28.89 -51.44
C ILE A 480 -60.07 27.98 -52.17
N LEU A 481 -59.98 26.69 -51.91
CA LEU A 481 -60.87 25.64 -52.37
C LEU A 481 -61.65 25.10 -51.17
N PHE A 482 -62.98 25.10 -51.28
CA PHE A 482 -63.87 24.40 -50.36
C PHE A 482 -64.56 23.30 -51.07
N THR A 483 -64.73 22.15 -50.46
CA THR A 483 -65.62 21.11 -50.91
C THR A 483 -66.62 20.74 -49.84
N ASP A 484 -67.79 20.28 -50.17
CA ASP A 484 -68.80 19.83 -49.22
C ASP A 484 -69.63 18.69 -49.84
N PHE A 485 -69.98 17.68 -49.06
CA PHE A 485 -70.78 16.57 -49.55
C PHE A 485 -72.29 16.87 -49.54
N SER A 486 -72.95 16.83 -50.70
CA SER A 486 -74.38 17.00 -50.77
C SER A 486 -75.13 15.82 -50.13
N GLY A 487 -76.04 16.13 -49.21
CA GLY A 487 -76.83 15.10 -48.52
C GLY A 487 -76.06 14.42 -47.32
N PHE A 488 -74.93 14.93 -46.90
CA PHE A 488 -74.16 14.35 -45.82
C PHE A 488 -74.96 14.12 -44.53
N THR A 489 -75.80 15.06 -44.12
CA THR A 489 -76.66 14.94 -42.90
C THR A 489 -77.56 13.71 -42.98
N MET A 490 -78.09 13.39 -44.17
CA MET A 490 -78.93 12.19 -44.39
C MET A 490 -78.05 10.91 -44.36
N ALA A 491 -76.82 10.96 -44.89
CA ALA A 491 -75.91 9.84 -44.85
C ALA A 491 -75.49 9.50 -43.42
N VAL A 492 -75.20 10.53 -42.57
CA VAL A 492 -74.87 10.35 -41.13
C VAL A 492 -76.05 9.68 -40.41
N ALA A 493 -77.29 10.01 -40.72
CA ALA A 493 -78.47 9.42 -40.10
C ALA A 493 -78.69 7.93 -40.43
N THR A 494 -78.15 7.45 -41.52
CA THR A 494 -78.43 6.09 -42.07
C THR A 494 -77.26 5.14 -42.10
N MET A 495 -76.01 5.68 -41.99
CA MET A 495 -74.79 4.90 -42.08
C MET A 495 -74.18 4.67 -40.67
N PRO A 496 -73.67 3.47 -40.33
CA PRO A 496 -72.91 3.24 -39.10
C PRO A 496 -71.70 4.18 -38.99
N ALA A 497 -71.41 4.66 -37.76
CA ALA A 497 -70.38 5.68 -37.55
C ALA A 497 -68.94 5.26 -37.96
N ASP A 498 -68.60 4.01 -37.72
CA ASP A 498 -67.32 3.42 -38.13
C ASP A 498 -67.13 3.41 -39.65
N ARG A 499 -68.19 3.05 -40.38
CA ARG A 499 -68.20 3.08 -41.83
C ARG A 499 -68.15 4.50 -42.38
N MET A 500 -68.87 5.43 -41.73
CA MET A 500 -68.88 6.83 -42.15
C MET A 500 -67.44 7.41 -42.03
N VAL A 501 -66.74 7.17 -40.90
CA VAL A 501 -65.39 7.67 -40.71
C VAL A 501 -64.43 7.00 -41.73
N ALA A 502 -64.58 5.69 -41.99
CA ALA A 502 -63.73 5.00 -42.94
C ALA A 502 -63.91 5.54 -44.41
N GLU A 503 -65.13 5.78 -44.79
CA GLU A 503 -65.45 6.37 -46.11
C GLU A 503 -64.89 7.77 -46.29
N LEU A 504 -65.07 8.65 -45.23
CA LEU A 504 -64.51 9.99 -45.24
C LEU A 504 -62.98 9.96 -45.27
N ASN A 505 -62.36 9.05 -44.46
CA ASN A 505 -60.93 8.95 -44.40
C ASN A 505 -60.31 8.51 -45.72
N GLU A 506 -60.96 7.53 -46.41
CA GLU A 506 -60.55 7.09 -47.74
C GLU A 506 -60.60 8.24 -48.75
N ILE A 507 -61.68 8.99 -48.75
CA ILE A 507 -61.87 10.08 -49.73
C ILE A 507 -60.93 11.24 -49.42
N PHE A 508 -60.80 11.61 -48.13
CA PHE A 508 -59.92 12.70 -47.76
C PHE A 508 -58.44 12.36 -47.91
N ALA A 509 -58.02 11.10 -47.72
CA ALA A 509 -56.68 10.66 -48.07
C ALA A 509 -56.39 10.81 -49.60
N ALA A 510 -57.32 10.45 -50.42
CA ALA A 510 -57.19 10.69 -51.87
C ALA A 510 -57.20 12.19 -52.24
N PHE A 511 -57.94 13.00 -51.48
CA PHE A 511 -57.90 14.48 -51.64
C PHE A 511 -56.59 15.06 -51.20
N ASP A 512 -55.96 14.49 -50.10
CA ASP A 512 -54.65 14.87 -49.69
C ASP A 512 -53.59 14.59 -50.79
N ASP A 513 -53.63 13.38 -51.40
CA ASP A 513 -52.75 13.02 -52.52
C ASP A 513 -52.92 13.96 -53.70
N ILE A 514 -54.17 14.32 -54.02
CA ILE A 514 -54.52 15.23 -55.16
C ILE A 514 -54.02 16.65 -54.85
N THR A 515 -54.20 17.14 -53.62
CA THR A 515 -53.75 18.49 -53.26
C THR A 515 -52.24 18.56 -53.28
N ASP A 516 -51.53 17.54 -52.75
CA ASP A 516 -50.07 17.47 -52.79
C ASP A 516 -49.53 17.46 -54.22
N ALA A 517 -50.16 16.61 -55.13
CA ALA A 517 -49.76 16.54 -56.53
C ALA A 517 -50.00 17.87 -57.31
N CYS A 518 -51.00 18.62 -56.91
CA CYS A 518 -51.30 19.95 -57.48
C CYS A 518 -50.54 21.11 -56.82
N GLY A 519 -49.79 20.87 -55.72
CA GLY A 519 -49.15 21.91 -54.95
C GLY A 519 -50.16 22.86 -54.28
N VAL A 520 -51.21 22.30 -53.74
CA VAL A 520 -52.27 22.97 -52.96
C VAL A 520 -52.16 22.48 -51.54
N GLU A 521 -52.06 23.38 -50.60
CA GLU A 521 -51.87 23.08 -49.15
C GLU A 521 -53.23 22.77 -48.50
N LYS A 522 -53.34 21.59 -47.87
CA LYS A 522 -54.51 21.27 -47.04
C LYS A 522 -54.49 22.12 -45.77
N ILE A 523 -55.56 22.79 -45.48
CA ILE A 523 -55.73 23.57 -44.25
C ILE A 523 -56.38 22.74 -43.15
N LYS A 524 -57.59 22.27 -43.38
CA LYS A 524 -58.37 21.47 -42.42
C LYS A 524 -59.59 20.85 -43.07
N THR A 525 -60.18 19.92 -42.36
CA THR A 525 -61.54 19.46 -42.65
C THR A 525 -62.49 20.13 -41.63
N ILE A 526 -63.69 20.51 -42.07
CA ILE A 526 -64.71 21.12 -41.22
C ILE A 526 -65.99 20.26 -41.38
N GLY A 527 -66.11 19.24 -40.52
CA GLY A 527 -67.14 18.23 -40.72
C GLY A 527 -66.90 17.42 -42.00
N ASP A 528 -67.79 17.49 -42.95
CA ASP A 528 -67.68 16.88 -44.26
C ASP A 528 -67.08 17.80 -45.35
N ALA A 529 -66.73 19.01 -44.96
CA ALA A 529 -66.08 19.95 -45.87
C ALA A 529 -64.54 19.80 -45.78
N TYR A 530 -63.91 19.81 -46.97
CA TYR A 530 -62.46 19.84 -47.11
C TYR A 530 -62.01 21.23 -47.60
N MET A 531 -61.04 21.82 -46.85
CA MET A 531 -60.53 23.15 -47.14
C MET A 531 -59.06 23.07 -47.50
N ALA A 532 -58.71 23.62 -48.65
CA ALA A 532 -57.34 23.69 -49.11
C ALA A 532 -57.06 25.06 -49.79
N VAL A 533 -55.79 25.37 -49.95
CA VAL A 533 -55.35 26.69 -50.43
C VAL A 533 -54.08 26.59 -51.25
N ALA A 534 -54.00 27.34 -52.33
CA ALA A 534 -52.74 27.53 -53.07
C ALA A 534 -52.28 28.99 -52.97
N GLY A 535 -50.93 29.22 -53.01
CA GLY A 535 -50.30 30.53 -52.87
C GLY A 535 -49.79 30.79 -51.48
N LEU A 536 -49.83 29.76 -50.59
CA LEU A 536 -49.21 29.78 -49.24
C LEU A 536 -48.76 28.37 -48.85
N PRO A 537 -47.81 28.17 -47.90
CA PRO A 537 -47.04 29.22 -47.25
C PRO A 537 -46.10 29.97 -48.23
N LYS A 538 -45.84 29.39 -49.40
CA LYS A 538 -45.02 30.02 -50.45
C LYS A 538 -45.93 30.58 -51.56
N PRO A 539 -45.79 31.87 -51.93
CA PRO A 539 -46.53 32.42 -53.02
C PRO A 539 -46.24 31.69 -54.34
N CYS A 540 -47.29 31.47 -55.17
CA CYS A 540 -47.15 30.94 -56.51
C CYS A 540 -48.08 31.73 -57.46
N ALA A 541 -47.67 31.95 -58.73
CA ALA A 541 -48.40 32.77 -59.66
C ALA A 541 -49.61 32.02 -60.19
N ASP A 542 -49.57 30.69 -60.21
CA ASP A 542 -50.58 29.76 -60.75
C ASP A 542 -51.53 29.21 -59.68
N HIS A 543 -51.67 29.93 -58.53
CA HIS A 543 -52.49 29.50 -57.41
C HIS A 543 -53.92 29.20 -57.75
N ALA A 544 -54.55 29.95 -58.67
CA ALA A 544 -55.93 29.76 -59.08
C ALA A 544 -56.06 28.50 -59.91
N GLN A 545 -55.14 28.29 -60.87
CA GLN A 545 -55.12 27.14 -61.76
C GLN A 545 -54.90 25.84 -60.97
N ARG A 546 -54.04 25.86 -60.01
CA ARG A 546 -53.75 24.70 -59.08
C ARG A 546 -55.02 24.27 -58.34
N CYS A 547 -55.72 25.23 -57.73
CA CYS A 547 -56.94 24.92 -56.99
C CYS A 547 -58.07 24.38 -57.94
N VAL A 548 -58.23 24.98 -59.14
CA VAL A 548 -59.22 24.48 -60.11
C VAL A 548 -58.84 23.07 -60.56
N ARG A 549 -57.59 22.80 -60.88
CA ARG A 549 -57.10 21.47 -61.26
C ARG A 549 -57.34 20.45 -60.15
N ALA A 550 -57.02 20.79 -58.92
CA ALA A 550 -57.29 19.94 -57.76
C ALA A 550 -58.78 19.65 -57.61
N GLY A 551 -59.62 20.69 -57.68
CA GLY A 551 -61.09 20.48 -57.64
C GLY A 551 -61.62 19.55 -58.75
N TRP A 552 -61.10 19.68 -59.98
CA TRP A 552 -61.46 18.82 -61.06
C TRP A 552 -61.02 17.35 -60.84
N LEU A 553 -59.79 17.12 -60.38
CA LEU A 553 -59.28 15.80 -60.02
C LEU A 553 -60.07 15.16 -58.87
N MET A 554 -60.48 15.95 -57.87
CA MET A 554 -61.34 15.49 -56.79
C MET A 554 -62.70 15.01 -57.29
N LEU A 555 -63.36 15.75 -58.26
CA LEU A 555 -64.57 15.30 -58.87
C LEU A 555 -64.38 14.03 -59.70
N ALA A 556 -63.33 13.96 -60.54
CA ALA A 556 -62.99 12.79 -61.33
C ALA A 556 -62.76 11.54 -60.47
N TYR A 557 -61.98 11.69 -59.42
CA TYR A 557 -61.74 10.63 -58.40
C TYR A 557 -63.09 10.14 -57.84
N LEU A 558 -63.99 11.04 -57.46
CA LEU A 558 -65.20 10.69 -56.78
C LEU A 558 -66.20 10.03 -57.79
N GLU A 559 -66.19 10.46 -59.06
CA GLU A 559 -66.98 9.80 -60.14
C GLU A 559 -66.50 8.37 -60.34
N GLU A 560 -65.19 8.14 -60.47
CA GLU A 560 -64.60 6.82 -60.62
C GLU A 560 -64.93 5.93 -59.41
N ARG A 561 -64.74 6.44 -58.22
CA ARG A 561 -65.06 5.74 -56.98
C ARG A 561 -66.53 5.35 -56.89
N ASN A 562 -67.40 6.24 -57.28
CA ASN A 562 -68.86 6.02 -57.26
C ASN A 562 -69.39 4.95 -58.25
N ILE A 563 -68.60 4.54 -59.22
CA ILE A 563 -69.00 3.46 -60.15
C ILE A 563 -69.25 2.18 -59.35
N ASN A 564 -68.39 1.82 -58.47
CA ASN A 564 -68.40 0.58 -57.69
C ASN A 564 -68.81 0.75 -56.22
N ALA A 565 -69.03 1.97 -55.76
CA ALA A 565 -69.35 2.23 -54.38
C ALA A 565 -70.79 1.90 -54.03
N ALA A 566 -70.98 1.32 -52.83
CA ALA A 566 -72.30 1.03 -52.26
C ALA A 566 -73.07 2.31 -51.90
N PHE A 567 -72.36 3.36 -51.56
CA PHE A 567 -72.94 4.68 -51.33
C PHE A 567 -72.27 5.68 -52.27
N LYS A 568 -73.07 6.44 -52.99
CA LYS A 568 -72.60 7.39 -54.00
C LYS A 568 -72.54 8.79 -53.38
N TRP A 569 -71.35 9.25 -53.14
CA TRP A 569 -71.12 10.60 -52.63
C TRP A 569 -71.23 11.63 -53.73
N GLN A 570 -71.86 12.76 -53.42
CA GLN A 570 -72.04 13.90 -54.36
C GLN A 570 -71.30 15.09 -53.76
N LEU A 571 -70.42 15.74 -54.50
CA LEU A 571 -69.55 16.81 -54.05
C LEU A 571 -69.92 18.14 -54.74
N ARG A 572 -69.91 19.18 -53.93
CA ARG A 572 -69.93 20.57 -54.41
C ARG A 572 -68.53 21.13 -54.18
N ILE A 573 -68.04 21.96 -55.10
CA ILE A 573 -66.79 22.61 -55.03
C ILE A 573 -66.94 24.10 -55.29
N GLY A 574 -66.42 24.93 -54.38
CA GLY A 574 -66.39 26.37 -54.52
C GLY A 574 -64.96 26.92 -54.39
N ILE A 575 -64.55 27.79 -55.26
CA ILE A 575 -63.21 28.34 -55.30
C ILE A 575 -63.27 29.87 -55.40
N HIS A 576 -62.47 30.54 -54.57
CA HIS A 576 -62.31 31.99 -54.64
C HIS A 576 -60.86 32.40 -54.41
N SER A 577 -60.41 33.44 -55.12
CA SER A 577 -59.07 34.01 -55.02
C SER A 577 -59.15 35.35 -54.37
N GLY A 578 -58.21 35.63 -53.45
CA GLY A 578 -58.11 36.89 -52.75
C GLY A 578 -57.08 36.88 -51.60
N PRO A 579 -56.91 38.02 -50.92
CA PRO A 579 -55.93 38.12 -49.83
C PRO A 579 -56.38 37.35 -48.57
N VAL A 580 -55.43 36.69 -47.94
CA VAL A 580 -55.62 35.98 -46.66
C VAL A 580 -54.50 36.26 -45.69
N VAL A 581 -54.74 36.03 -44.43
CA VAL A 581 -53.72 35.97 -43.38
C VAL A 581 -53.60 34.50 -42.97
N ALA A 582 -52.38 33.94 -43.05
CA ALA A 582 -52.06 32.61 -42.59
C ALA A 582 -51.28 32.65 -41.28
N GLY A 583 -51.47 31.69 -40.38
CA GLY A 583 -50.72 31.61 -39.14
C GLY A 583 -51.05 30.37 -38.31
N VAL A 584 -50.28 30.17 -37.24
CA VAL A 584 -50.49 29.06 -36.28
C VAL A 584 -51.22 29.56 -35.07
N VAL A 585 -52.25 28.87 -34.68
CA VAL A 585 -53.08 29.18 -33.50
C VAL A 585 -53.05 27.99 -32.53
N GLY A 586 -53.04 28.31 -31.24
CA GLY A 586 -53.05 27.35 -30.15
C GLY A 586 -51.73 27.24 -29.40
N LYS A 587 -51.77 26.90 -28.09
CA LYS A 587 -50.59 26.69 -27.26
C LYS A 587 -50.19 25.21 -27.10
N ARG A 588 -51.16 24.28 -27.21
CA ARG A 588 -50.95 22.84 -27.00
C ARG A 588 -51.26 22.01 -28.20
N LYS A 589 -52.23 22.46 -29.00
CA LYS A 589 -52.57 21.86 -30.32
C LYS A 589 -52.38 22.97 -31.33
N TYR A 590 -51.24 22.95 -31.98
CA TYR A 590 -50.95 23.85 -33.09
C TYR A 590 -51.87 23.52 -34.27
N ALA A 591 -52.53 24.53 -34.80
CA ALA A 591 -53.28 24.40 -36.03
C ALA A 591 -52.87 25.54 -36.97
N PHE A 592 -52.35 25.18 -38.12
CA PHE A 592 -52.10 26.13 -39.21
C PHE A 592 -53.46 26.44 -39.87
N ASP A 593 -53.82 27.70 -39.93
CA ASP A 593 -55.13 28.11 -40.47
C ASP A 593 -55.00 29.44 -41.22
N ILE A 594 -56.05 29.76 -41.97
CA ILE A 594 -56.15 31.00 -42.75
C ILE A 594 -57.42 31.80 -42.44
N TRP A 595 -57.28 33.11 -42.44
CA TRP A 595 -58.36 34.04 -42.16
C TRP A 595 -58.42 35.13 -43.24
N GLY A 596 -59.61 35.63 -43.51
CA GLY A 596 -59.84 36.71 -44.44
C GLY A 596 -61.21 36.63 -45.10
N ASP A 597 -61.64 37.73 -45.70
CA ASP A 597 -62.92 37.79 -46.43
C ASP A 597 -62.96 36.79 -47.62
N ALA A 598 -61.78 36.55 -48.20
CA ALA A 598 -61.70 35.57 -49.33
C ALA A 598 -62.07 34.14 -48.88
N VAL A 599 -61.79 33.76 -47.60
CA VAL A 599 -62.20 32.45 -47.07
C VAL A 599 -63.72 32.32 -47.01
N ASN A 600 -64.40 33.38 -46.60
CA ASN A 600 -65.83 33.42 -46.48
C ASN A 600 -66.47 33.38 -47.88
N ILE A 601 -65.90 34.04 -48.90
CA ILE A 601 -66.41 34.05 -50.24
C ILE A 601 -66.21 32.66 -50.88
N ALA A 602 -65.05 32.01 -50.65
CA ALA A 602 -64.82 30.63 -51.17
C ALA A 602 -65.85 29.63 -50.62
N SER A 603 -66.14 29.70 -49.28
CA SER A 603 -67.20 28.88 -48.68
C SER A 603 -68.59 29.15 -49.27
N ARG A 604 -68.87 30.40 -49.70
CA ARG A 604 -70.13 30.73 -50.38
C ARG A 604 -70.14 30.27 -51.81
N MET A 605 -69.03 30.25 -52.55
CA MET A 605 -68.95 29.63 -53.83
C MET A 605 -69.30 28.14 -53.77
N GLU A 606 -68.87 27.44 -52.73
CA GLU A 606 -69.22 26.06 -52.47
C GLU A 606 -70.73 25.92 -52.19
N SER A 607 -71.25 26.61 -51.17
CA SER A 607 -72.65 26.43 -50.71
C SER A 607 -73.72 26.87 -51.79
N SER A 608 -73.31 27.77 -52.67
CA SER A 608 -74.13 28.17 -53.83
C SER A 608 -73.81 27.34 -55.07
N GLY A 609 -72.87 26.38 -55.01
CA GLY A 609 -72.46 25.53 -56.15
C GLY A 609 -73.49 24.45 -56.51
N GLU A 610 -73.28 23.79 -57.63
CA GLU A 610 -74.05 22.60 -58.05
C GLU A 610 -73.20 21.35 -57.86
N VAL A 611 -73.87 20.27 -57.53
CA VAL A 611 -73.23 18.96 -57.42
C VAL A 611 -72.52 18.55 -58.70
N GLY A 612 -71.28 18.04 -58.58
CA GLY A 612 -70.48 17.59 -59.69
C GLY A 612 -69.86 18.72 -60.53
N ARG A 613 -69.92 19.98 -60.04
CA ARG A 613 -69.36 21.12 -60.77
C ARG A 613 -68.44 21.95 -59.91
N VAL A 614 -67.37 22.49 -60.52
CA VAL A 614 -66.49 23.47 -59.82
C VAL A 614 -67.07 24.86 -60.07
N ASN A 615 -67.48 25.53 -58.97
CA ASN A 615 -68.07 26.88 -58.98
C ASN A 615 -66.98 27.88 -58.57
N VAL A 616 -66.74 28.91 -59.37
CA VAL A 616 -65.72 29.91 -59.15
C VAL A 616 -66.32 31.33 -59.16
N SER A 617 -65.71 32.23 -58.34
CA SER A 617 -66.04 33.64 -58.38
C SER A 617 -65.50 34.35 -59.62
N ALA A 618 -66.09 35.53 -59.97
CA ALA A 618 -65.61 36.36 -61.11
C ALA A 618 -64.11 36.68 -60.96
N TYR A 619 -63.60 36.95 -59.76
CA TYR A 619 -62.17 37.22 -59.56
C TYR A 619 -61.29 36.00 -59.85
N THR A 620 -61.74 34.81 -59.48
CA THR A 620 -61.03 33.59 -59.82
C THR A 620 -61.15 33.27 -61.34
N TYR A 621 -62.31 33.51 -61.94
CA TYR A 621 -62.52 33.37 -63.37
C TYR A 621 -61.53 34.20 -64.17
N ASP A 622 -61.29 35.46 -63.79
CA ASP A 622 -60.31 36.33 -64.50
C ASP A 622 -58.88 35.76 -64.49
N LEU A 623 -58.49 35.04 -63.42
CA LEU A 623 -57.19 34.39 -63.29
C LEU A 623 -57.09 33.09 -64.12
N ILE A 624 -58.20 32.38 -64.42
CA ILE A 624 -58.13 31.05 -64.99
C ILE A 624 -58.67 30.99 -66.46
N ARG A 625 -59.33 32.02 -66.96
CA ARG A 625 -60.02 32.06 -68.28
C ARG A 625 -59.08 31.79 -69.45
N GLY A 626 -57.78 31.90 -69.28
CA GLY A 626 -56.78 31.55 -70.33
C GLY A 626 -56.50 30.06 -70.45
N GLU A 627 -56.82 29.24 -69.41
CA GLU A 627 -56.53 27.81 -69.35
C GLU A 627 -57.78 26.93 -69.21
N PHE A 628 -58.91 27.48 -68.74
CA PHE A 628 -60.10 26.75 -68.45
C PHE A 628 -61.32 27.37 -69.17
N GLN A 629 -62.15 26.54 -69.80
CA GLN A 629 -63.47 26.98 -70.32
C GLN A 629 -64.45 27.14 -69.16
N CYS A 630 -65.11 28.29 -69.07
CA CYS A 630 -66.03 28.59 -67.99
C CYS A 630 -67.38 29.03 -68.58
N GLU A 631 -68.44 28.58 -67.98
CA GLU A 631 -69.84 28.93 -68.29
C GLU A 631 -70.33 29.97 -67.28
N TYR A 632 -70.82 31.08 -67.76
CA TYR A 632 -71.39 32.09 -66.86
C TYR A 632 -72.74 31.60 -66.29
N ARG A 633 -72.76 31.54 -64.96
CA ARG A 633 -73.94 31.10 -64.21
C ARG A 633 -74.96 32.19 -63.95
N GLY A 634 -74.56 33.41 -63.97
CA GLY A 634 -75.34 34.59 -63.59
C GLY A 634 -74.98 35.15 -62.19
N LYS A 635 -75.72 36.13 -61.79
CA LYS A 635 -75.62 36.72 -60.45
C LYS A 635 -76.39 35.89 -59.44
N VAL A 636 -75.69 35.40 -58.47
CA VAL A 636 -76.28 34.57 -57.42
C VAL A 636 -76.15 35.32 -56.06
N GLY A 637 -77.25 35.40 -55.35
CA GLY A 637 -77.29 36.06 -54.03
C GLY A 637 -76.39 35.34 -53.00
N ALA A 638 -75.27 35.95 -52.67
CA ALA A 638 -74.38 35.44 -51.61
C ALA A 638 -74.70 36.14 -50.26
N LYS A 639 -75.13 35.40 -49.25
CA LYS A 639 -75.55 35.90 -47.93
C LYS A 639 -74.53 36.90 -47.32
N GLY A 640 -74.96 38.17 -47.20
CA GLY A 640 -74.15 39.26 -46.62
C GLY A 640 -73.17 39.95 -47.61
N LYS A 641 -73.18 39.64 -48.90
CA LYS A 641 -72.34 40.26 -49.93
C LYS A 641 -73.12 40.76 -51.15
N GLY A 642 -74.44 40.60 -51.13
CA GLY A 642 -75.26 40.92 -52.28
C GLY A 642 -75.17 39.89 -53.39
N GLU A 643 -75.41 40.31 -54.64
CA GLU A 643 -75.28 39.45 -55.82
C GLU A 643 -73.80 39.35 -56.26
N VAL A 644 -73.29 38.14 -56.45
CA VAL A 644 -71.92 37.84 -56.92
C VAL A 644 -72.00 37.08 -58.22
N ASP A 645 -71.22 37.55 -59.24
CA ASP A 645 -71.09 36.83 -60.53
C ASP A 645 -70.33 35.49 -60.34
N MET A 646 -70.94 34.41 -60.74
CA MET A 646 -70.40 33.05 -60.61
C MET A 646 -70.22 32.37 -61.94
N TYR A 647 -69.22 31.48 -62.02
CA TYR A 647 -68.91 30.72 -63.20
C TYR A 647 -68.74 29.25 -62.87
N PHE A 648 -69.23 28.37 -63.72
CA PHE A 648 -68.85 26.97 -63.62
C PHE A 648 -67.69 26.66 -64.55
N VAL A 649 -66.74 25.91 -64.10
CA VAL A 649 -65.65 25.43 -64.93
C VAL A 649 -66.14 24.26 -65.71
N ALA A 650 -66.16 24.36 -67.02
CA ALA A 650 -66.72 23.38 -67.94
C ALA A 650 -65.68 22.38 -68.54
N GLY A 651 -64.42 22.77 -68.58
CA GLY A 651 -63.30 21.92 -69.03
C GLY A 651 -61.99 22.70 -69.11
N GLY A 652 -60.87 21.98 -69.22
CA GLY A 652 -59.57 22.60 -69.55
C GLY A 652 -59.54 22.94 -71.05
N VAL A 653 -58.96 24.09 -71.41
CA VAL A 653 -58.56 24.39 -72.75
C VAL A 653 -57.34 23.52 -73.05
N THR A 654 -57.46 22.57 -74.04
CA THR A 654 -56.35 21.75 -74.51
C THR A 654 -55.22 22.61 -75.10
#